data_cf0ef0e790ac75657820488137b7f19e
#
_entry.id   cf0ef0e790ac75657820488137b7f19e
#
_cell.length_a   1.000
_cell.length_b   1.000
_cell.length_c   1.000
_cell.angle_alpha   90.00
_cell.angle_beta   90.00
_cell.angle_gamma   90.00
#
_symmetry.space_group_name_H-M   'P 1'
#
loop_
_entity.id
_entity.type
_entity.pdbx_description
1 polymer ?
#
loop_
_entity_poly.entity_id
_entity_poly.type
_entity_poly.pdbx_seq_one_letter_code
_entity_poly.pdbx_strand_id
1 'polypeptide(L)'
;MAAAVTRRVHGSLHVEPANGNGVANVESWHNSAAADSPMIKRNNAAMDNDVWVAMEEGDMSGASSGDSSRPLLFRTMKVKGSILHPYRFLILLRLISIIAFFVWRIEHKNHDGVWLWTMSMVADVWFGFSWLLNQLPKLNPIKRVPDIAALEEQCDSSGESKLPGVDIFVTTVDPVDEPILYTVNSILSILATDYPVDKYACYLSDDSGTLIHYEAMFEIANFAKLWVPFCRKHRVEPRAPENYFVVKKQPDLGSMQEEFMSDHRRVRREYEEFKVRIDSLFSTIHQRSDAYNSKNAQENGVKATWMADGTQWPGTWIEQAENHRKGQHAGIVQVILNQPSHKPQLGLPATIENPFDFSNVDMRLPMLVYLSREKRPGYNHQKKAGAMNVMLRVSALLSNAPFVINFDCDHYINNSQALRATMCFMLEPREGQNTAFVQFPQRFDDVDPTDRYANHNRVFFDGTMLSLNGLQGPSYLGTGCMFRRVALYGLEPPRWRADNTEVIGKAQQFGKSTLFINSMLDGANPERYITPMLLKEPINNELTTLMTCAYEDGTSWGRDVGWVYNIATEDVVTGFRMHRQGWRSMYCSMEPAAFRGTAPINLTERLLQILRWSGGSLEMFFSHSNAFLAGPRMHPLQRIAYLNMSTYPIVTVFILAYNLFPVMWLVSEQFYIQQPFGSYILYLIIIIGMIHIIGMFEVKWASITLLDWCRNEQFYMIGSTGVYPTAVLYMVLKLITGKGIYFRITSKQTAACSNDKFADLYVVRWVPLLIPTIAVLVVNVVAVGVAIGKVATWGLFTEQAWHVMLGVVFNVWILVLLYPFALGIMGQWGKKPVILFVMLVMTIGAVVFMYVTFHAMYPTVWSGITASVIKAKSTTGSSG
;
A
#
# COMPACT_ATOMS: atom_id res chain seq x y z
N MET A 1 -17.66 -23.94 33.63
CA MET A 1 -17.19 -25.21 34.13
C MET A 1 -15.72 -25.32 33.89
N ALA A 2 -15.02 -25.21 34.97
CA ALA A 2 -13.60 -25.24 35.15
C ALA A 2 -13.00 -26.62 34.88
N ALA A 3 -11.76 -26.68 34.49
CA ALA A 3 -10.72 -27.36 35.25
C ALA A 3 -9.40 -27.37 34.48
N ALA A 4 -8.41 -26.87 35.16
CA ALA A 4 -7.00 -26.93 34.90
C ALA A 4 -6.47 -28.37 34.84
N VAL A 5 -5.40 -28.62 34.08
CA VAL A 5 -4.37 -29.60 34.41
C VAL A 5 -3.01 -29.04 34.00
N THR A 6 -2.26 -28.71 35.03
CA THR A 6 -0.80 -28.51 35.06
C THR A 6 -0.11 -29.89 35.04
N ARG A 7 0.86 -30.11 34.17
CA ARG A 7 1.88 -31.16 34.38
C ARG A 7 3.26 -30.68 33.95
N ARG A 8 4.09 -30.46 34.93
CA ARG A 8 5.55 -30.44 34.84
C ARG A 8 6.04 -31.89 34.60
N VAL A 9 7.00 -31.99 33.68
CA VAL A 9 7.93 -33.15 33.71
C VAL A 9 9.32 -32.55 33.48
N HIS A 10 10.15 -32.70 34.56
CA HIS A 10 11.60 -32.61 34.48
C HIS A 10 12.14 -33.95 33.91
N GLY A 11 13.07 -33.85 32.98
CA GLY A 11 13.87 -34.95 32.52
C GLY A 11 15.19 -34.45 32.00
N SER A 12 16.19 -34.47 32.86
CA SER A 12 17.60 -34.31 32.53
C SER A 12 18.09 -35.54 31.80
N LEU A 13 18.73 -35.38 30.65
CA LEU A 13 19.56 -36.43 30.03
C LEU A 13 20.93 -35.82 29.65
N HIS A 14 21.95 -36.34 30.38
CA HIS A 14 23.36 -36.25 29.99
C HIS A 14 23.58 -37.04 28.71
N VAL A 15 24.29 -36.47 27.73
CA VAL A 15 25.00 -37.26 26.71
C VAL A 15 26.39 -36.65 26.52
N GLU A 16 27.37 -37.51 26.65
CA GLU A 16 28.79 -37.30 26.41
C GLU A 16 29.09 -37.11 24.90
N PRO A 17 30.27 -36.55 24.54
CA PRO A 17 30.58 -36.18 23.17
C PRO A 17 31.22 -37.34 22.40
N ALA A 18 30.74 -37.60 21.19
CA ALA A 18 31.41 -38.46 20.23
C ALA A 18 32.07 -37.64 19.13
N ASN A 19 33.38 -37.81 19.00
CA ASN A 19 34.23 -37.32 17.92
C ASN A 19 33.80 -37.91 16.55
N GLY A 20 33.81 -37.09 15.52
CA GLY A 20 33.68 -37.56 14.15
C GLY A 20 33.70 -36.44 13.12
N ASN A 21 34.82 -36.26 12.44
CA ASN A 21 35.08 -35.34 11.35
C ASN A 21 34.06 -35.44 10.22
N GLY A 22 33.55 -34.29 9.79
CA GLY A 22 32.75 -34.15 8.58
C GLY A 22 32.46 -32.68 8.29
N VAL A 23 33.48 -31.92 7.84
CA VAL A 23 33.31 -30.56 7.38
C VAL A 23 32.58 -30.59 6.03
N ALA A 24 31.30 -30.29 6.02
CA ALA A 24 30.57 -29.95 4.82
C ALA A 24 30.11 -28.47 4.93
N ASN A 25 30.57 -27.69 3.98
CA ASN A 25 30.33 -26.25 3.82
C ASN A 25 28.86 -25.84 4.01
N VAL A 26 28.56 -25.13 5.08
CA VAL A 26 27.28 -24.44 5.34
C VAL A 26 27.49 -22.91 5.37
N GLU A 27 28.46 -22.39 4.62
CA GLU A 27 28.76 -20.96 4.59
C GLU A 27 28.17 -20.17 3.40
N SER A 28 27.32 -20.78 2.57
CA SER A 28 26.81 -20.07 1.38
C SER A 28 25.39 -19.47 1.48
N TRP A 29 24.66 -19.61 2.60
CA TRP A 29 23.26 -19.17 2.72
C TRP A 29 23.03 -17.88 3.54
N HIS A 30 24.10 -17.29 4.11
CA HIS A 30 23.95 -16.08 4.96
C HIS A 30 24.26 -14.74 4.26
N ASN A 31 24.55 -14.70 2.97
CA ASN A 31 25.00 -13.49 2.28
C ASN A 31 23.95 -12.77 1.41
N SER A 32 22.69 -13.21 1.37
CA SER A 32 21.66 -12.48 0.57
C SER A 32 20.95 -11.32 1.31
N ALA A 33 21.19 -11.14 2.62
CA ALA A 33 20.65 -10.00 3.38
C ALA A 33 21.53 -8.72 3.29
N ALA A 34 22.59 -8.73 2.45
CA ALA A 34 23.58 -7.67 2.36
C ALA A 34 23.39 -6.72 1.16
N ALA A 35 22.13 -6.51 0.70
CA ALA A 35 21.85 -5.57 -0.38
C ALA A 35 22.02 -4.07 -0.03
N ASP A 36 22.37 -3.74 1.22
CA ASP A 36 22.69 -2.38 1.66
C ASP A 36 24.19 -2.17 1.95
N SER A 37 25.06 -2.92 1.32
CA SER A 37 26.50 -2.70 1.36
C SER A 37 26.87 -1.39 0.62
N PRO A 38 27.86 -0.60 1.10
CA PRO A 38 28.31 0.61 0.41
C PRO A 38 28.74 0.39 -1.05
N MET A 39 29.14 -0.82 -1.41
CA MET A 39 29.45 -1.20 -2.79
C MET A 39 28.21 -1.27 -3.68
N ILE A 40 27.07 -1.74 -3.17
CA ILE A 40 25.80 -1.77 -3.91
C ILE A 40 25.21 -0.37 -4.05
N LYS A 41 25.37 0.50 -3.03
CA LYS A 41 25.00 1.93 -3.15
C LYS A 41 25.82 2.65 -4.21
N ARG A 42 27.10 2.35 -4.33
CA ARG A 42 27.96 2.92 -5.39
C ARG A 42 27.57 2.42 -6.78
N ASN A 43 27.20 1.14 -6.93
CA ASN A 43 26.74 0.59 -8.20
C ASN A 43 25.35 1.09 -8.60
N ASN A 44 24.42 1.28 -7.67
CA ASN A 44 23.11 1.83 -7.97
C ASN A 44 23.17 3.33 -8.32
N ALA A 45 23.98 4.12 -7.63
CA ALA A 45 24.20 5.52 -7.99
C ALA A 45 24.91 5.68 -9.33
N ALA A 46 25.86 4.79 -9.67
CA ALA A 46 26.51 4.76 -10.97
C ALA A 46 25.55 4.29 -12.09
N MET A 47 24.70 3.28 -11.83
CA MET A 47 23.65 2.85 -12.76
C MET A 47 22.59 3.94 -13.00
N ASP A 48 22.25 4.72 -11.98
CA ASP A 48 21.25 5.79 -12.09
C ASP A 48 21.78 6.92 -13.02
N ASN A 49 23.05 7.29 -12.91
CA ASN A 49 23.69 8.26 -13.80
C ASN A 49 23.79 7.79 -15.27
N ASP A 50 23.77 6.47 -15.53
CA ASP A 50 23.77 5.94 -16.89
C ASP A 50 22.39 5.97 -17.57
N VAL A 51 21.31 6.08 -16.81
CA VAL A 51 19.91 6.03 -17.29
C VAL A 51 19.28 7.42 -17.37
N TRP A 52 19.60 8.30 -16.41
CA TRP A 52 18.95 9.60 -16.25
C TRP A 52 19.89 10.75 -16.60
N VAL A 53 19.32 11.83 -17.18
CA VAL A 53 20.02 13.08 -17.52
C VAL A 53 19.24 14.26 -16.98
N ALA A 54 19.94 15.22 -16.37
CA ALA A 54 19.33 16.48 -15.96
C ALA A 54 18.78 17.25 -17.18
N MET A 55 17.63 17.86 -17.02
CA MET A 55 17.06 18.77 -18.03
C MET A 55 17.76 20.11 -17.91
N GLU A 56 18.25 20.65 -19.04
CA GLU A 56 18.80 22.01 -19.09
C GLU A 56 17.67 23.05 -18.98
N GLU A 57 17.94 24.20 -18.39
CA GLU A 57 16.95 25.26 -18.19
C GLU A 57 16.27 25.73 -19.48
N GLY A 58 16.94 25.65 -20.62
CA GLY A 58 16.39 26.00 -21.94
C GLY A 58 15.30 25.07 -22.47
N ASP A 59 15.22 23.82 -21.98
CA ASP A 59 14.21 22.83 -22.38
C ASP A 59 12.83 23.07 -21.71
N MET A 60 12.75 24.00 -20.76
CA MET A 60 11.52 24.38 -20.05
C MET A 60 10.85 25.61 -20.71
N SER A 61 10.67 25.55 -22.03
CA SER A 61 10.05 26.62 -22.83
C SER A 61 8.62 26.93 -22.37
N GLY A 62 8.44 28.08 -21.73
CA GLY A 62 7.14 28.60 -21.29
C GLY A 62 7.18 29.52 -20.08
N ALA A 63 8.34 29.77 -19.48
CA ALA A 63 8.45 30.68 -18.34
C ALA A 63 8.97 32.04 -18.76
N SER A 64 8.20 33.09 -18.47
CA SER A 64 8.63 34.49 -18.63
C SER A 64 9.94 34.76 -17.91
N SER A 65 10.82 35.46 -18.57
CA SER A 65 12.16 35.92 -18.15
C SER A 65 12.09 36.94 -17.00
N GLY A 66 11.83 36.45 -15.77
CA GLY A 66 11.79 37.35 -14.62
C GLY A 66 12.20 36.57 -13.35
N ASP A 67 13.42 36.71 -12.95
CA ASP A 67 14.06 36.22 -11.73
C ASP A 67 14.94 34.96 -11.92
N SER A 68 15.99 35.11 -12.72
CA SER A 68 16.98 34.04 -13.00
C SER A 68 18.10 33.90 -11.94
N SER A 69 17.97 34.57 -10.77
CA SER A 69 19.05 34.61 -9.77
C SER A 69 18.91 33.61 -8.61
N ARG A 70 17.74 32.94 -8.47
CA ARG A 70 17.54 32.00 -7.36
C ARG A 70 17.78 30.55 -7.80
N PRO A 71 18.57 29.74 -7.05
CA PRO A 71 18.75 28.34 -7.35
C PRO A 71 17.41 27.60 -7.27
N LEU A 72 17.21 26.64 -8.19
CA LEU A 72 16.03 25.76 -8.19
C LEU A 72 16.05 24.85 -6.97
N LEU A 73 14.90 24.69 -6.31
CA LEU A 73 14.75 23.84 -5.12
C LEU A 73 14.70 22.34 -5.46
N PHE A 74 14.50 21.96 -6.71
CA PHE A 74 14.63 20.58 -7.17
C PHE A 74 15.16 20.50 -8.60
N ARG A 75 15.81 19.38 -8.91
CA ARG A 75 16.29 19.08 -10.26
C ARG A 75 15.38 18.12 -10.96
N THR A 76 15.05 18.37 -12.23
CA THR A 76 14.25 17.48 -13.07
C THR A 76 15.18 16.65 -13.96
N MET A 77 15.00 15.34 -13.95
CA MET A 77 15.78 14.38 -14.74
C MET A 77 14.86 13.63 -15.71
N LYS A 78 15.30 13.48 -16.95
CA LYS A 78 14.63 12.70 -18.01
C LYS A 78 15.45 11.45 -18.34
N VAL A 79 14.78 10.41 -18.81
CA VAL A 79 15.46 9.20 -19.30
C VAL A 79 16.27 9.55 -20.55
N LYS A 80 17.51 9.05 -20.64
CA LYS A 80 18.40 9.26 -21.81
C LYS A 80 17.69 8.85 -23.11
N GLY A 81 17.89 9.65 -24.16
CA GLY A 81 17.33 9.40 -25.49
C GLY A 81 17.67 8.02 -26.05
N SER A 82 18.86 7.50 -25.75
CA SER A 82 19.30 6.16 -26.14
C SER A 82 18.42 5.02 -25.59
N ILE A 83 17.70 5.26 -24.50
CA ILE A 83 16.74 4.31 -23.90
C ILE A 83 15.30 4.68 -24.32
N LEU A 84 14.97 5.96 -24.29
CA LEU A 84 13.60 6.45 -24.47
C LEU A 84 13.13 6.34 -25.94
N HIS A 85 14.01 6.61 -26.94
CA HIS A 85 13.62 6.53 -28.34
C HIS A 85 13.34 5.10 -28.80
N PRO A 86 14.22 4.09 -28.54
CA PRO A 86 13.90 2.69 -28.85
C PRO A 86 12.64 2.21 -28.12
N TYR A 87 12.44 2.58 -26.87
CA TYR A 87 11.24 2.27 -26.09
C TYR A 87 9.96 2.77 -26.79
N ARG A 88 9.92 4.05 -27.18
CA ARG A 88 8.76 4.64 -27.90
C ARG A 88 8.57 4.00 -29.28
N PHE A 89 9.66 3.71 -29.99
CA PHE A 89 9.59 3.03 -31.28
C PHE A 89 8.99 1.62 -31.15
N LEU A 90 9.39 0.85 -30.16
CA LEU A 90 8.83 -0.49 -29.89
C LEU A 90 7.35 -0.43 -29.52
N ILE A 91 6.90 0.58 -28.78
CA ILE A 91 5.48 0.79 -28.48
C ILE A 91 4.69 1.03 -29.77
N LEU A 92 5.20 1.88 -30.67
CA LEU A 92 4.56 2.15 -31.96
C LEU A 92 4.55 0.89 -32.84
N LEU A 93 5.67 0.17 -32.93
CA LEU A 93 5.79 -1.05 -33.71
C LEU A 93 4.82 -2.13 -33.19
N ARG A 94 4.70 -2.28 -31.87
CA ARG A 94 3.74 -3.21 -31.26
C ARG A 94 2.30 -2.82 -31.56
N LEU A 95 1.97 -1.54 -31.53
CA LEU A 95 0.62 -1.06 -31.90
C LEU A 95 0.28 -1.43 -33.34
N ILE A 96 1.22 -1.20 -34.28
CA ILE A 96 1.07 -1.59 -35.70
C ILE A 96 0.88 -3.11 -35.80
N SER A 97 1.68 -3.89 -35.07
CA SER A 97 1.58 -5.37 -35.08
C SER A 97 0.24 -5.87 -34.55
N ILE A 98 -0.31 -5.24 -33.52
CA ILE A 98 -1.63 -5.57 -32.96
C ILE A 98 -2.72 -5.24 -33.98
N ILE A 99 -2.66 -4.11 -34.65
CA ILE A 99 -3.64 -3.75 -35.72
C ILE A 99 -3.54 -4.73 -36.86
N ALA A 100 -2.33 -5.06 -37.34
CA ALA A 100 -2.13 -6.05 -38.42
C ALA A 100 -2.66 -7.44 -38.01
N PHE A 101 -2.44 -7.84 -36.75
CA PHE A 101 -3.00 -9.08 -36.21
C PHE A 101 -4.53 -9.11 -36.23
N PHE A 102 -5.19 -8.02 -35.87
CA PHE A 102 -6.67 -7.94 -35.92
C PHE A 102 -7.20 -8.00 -37.34
N VAL A 103 -6.56 -7.29 -38.27
CA VAL A 103 -6.93 -7.37 -39.69
C VAL A 103 -6.81 -8.83 -40.18
N TRP A 104 -5.66 -9.47 -39.95
CA TRP A 104 -5.43 -10.86 -40.31
C TRP A 104 -6.47 -11.80 -39.68
N ARG A 105 -6.82 -11.60 -38.39
CA ARG A 105 -7.84 -12.43 -37.71
C ARG A 105 -9.25 -12.27 -38.30
N ILE A 106 -9.61 -11.09 -38.79
CA ILE A 106 -10.90 -10.83 -39.42
C ILE A 106 -10.97 -11.51 -40.78
N GLU A 107 -9.87 -11.49 -41.53
CA GLU A 107 -9.78 -12.14 -42.87
C GLU A 107 -9.81 -13.67 -42.77
N HIS A 108 -9.25 -14.24 -41.68
CA HIS A 108 -9.12 -15.68 -41.48
C HIS A 108 -10.06 -16.17 -40.38
N LYS A 109 -11.36 -16.10 -40.57
CA LYS A 109 -12.36 -16.60 -39.63
C LYS A 109 -12.33 -18.12 -39.51
N ASN A 110 -12.37 -18.63 -38.28
CA ASN A 110 -12.54 -20.06 -38.05
C ASN A 110 -14.01 -20.42 -38.11
N HIS A 111 -14.43 -21.08 -39.21
CA HIS A 111 -15.82 -21.48 -39.46
C HIS A 111 -16.25 -22.68 -38.60
N ASP A 112 -15.34 -23.54 -38.17
CA ASP A 112 -15.64 -24.75 -37.42
C ASP A 112 -15.84 -24.45 -35.92
N GLY A 113 -15.28 -23.31 -35.42
CA GLY A 113 -15.32 -22.90 -34.01
C GLY A 113 -15.67 -21.40 -33.84
N VAL A 114 -16.71 -20.89 -34.51
CA VAL A 114 -17.08 -19.46 -34.54
C VAL A 114 -17.24 -18.87 -33.16
N TRP A 115 -17.82 -19.58 -32.21
CA TRP A 115 -18.03 -19.11 -30.84
C TRP A 115 -16.70 -18.95 -30.06
N LEU A 116 -15.75 -19.89 -30.16
CA LEU A 116 -14.41 -19.79 -29.61
C LEU A 116 -13.61 -18.66 -30.26
N TRP A 117 -13.71 -18.54 -31.59
CA TRP A 117 -13.10 -17.46 -32.34
C TRP A 117 -13.61 -16.09 -31.85
N THR A 118 -14.94 -15.94 -31.72
CA THR A 118 -15.54 -14.69 -31.24
C THR A 118 -15.10 -14.33 -29.82
N MET A 119 -15.15 -15.32 -28.92
CA MET A 119 -14.70 -15.10 -27.50
C MET A 119 -13.23 -14.67 -27.44
N SER A 120 -12.35 -15.37 -28.19
CA SER A 120 -10.93 -15.02 -28.22
C SER A 120 -10.68 -13.65 -28.87
N MET A 121 -11.45 -13.30 -29.90
CA MET A 121 -11.33 -12.00 -30.59
C MET A 121 -11.73 -10.84 -29.66
N VAL A 122 -12.82 -10.98 -28.93
CA VAL A 122 -13.26 -9.97 -27.93
C VAL A 122 -12.20 -9.81 -26.81
N ALA A 123 -11.63 -10.93 -26.36
CA ALA A 123 -10.57 -10.90 -25.35
C ALA A 123 -9.29 -10.23 -25.88
N ASP A 124 -8.86 -10.53 -27.11
CA ASP A 124 -7.67 -9.91 -27.71
C ASP A 124 -7.84 -8.39 -27.89
N VAL A 125 -9.05 -7.95 -28.32
CA VAL A 125 -9.38 -6.52 -28.41
C VAL A 125 -9.27 -5.86 -27.03
N TRP A 126 -9.79 -6.51 -25.96
CA TRP A 126 -9.64 -6.00 -24.60
C TRP A 126 -8.18 -5.94 -24.15
N PHE A 127 -7.38 -6.97 -24.42
CA PHE A 127 -5.95 -6.96 -24.08
C PHE A 127 -5.19 -5.87 -24.83
N GLY A 128 -5.47 -5.64 -26.10
CA GLY A 128 -4.90 -4.55 -26.87
C GLY A 128 -5.27 -3.18 -26.30
N PHE A 129 -6.54 -2.99 -25.96
CA PHE A 129 -7.04 -1.76 -25.34
C PHE A 129 -6.45 -1.53 -23.94
N SER A 130 -6.47 -2.54 -23.07
CA SER A 130 -5.90 -2.48 -21.73
C SER A 130 -4.39 -2.19 -21.75
N TRP A 131 -3.67 -2.77 -22.72
CA TRP A 131 -2.26 -2.46 -22.92
C TRP A 131 -2.05 -0.99 -23.31
N LEU A 132 -2.85 -0.43 -24.20
CA LEU A 132 -2.78 0.99 -24.55
C LEU A 132 -3.02 1.90 -23.32
N LEU A 133 -4.05 1.59 -22.51
CA LEU A 133 -4.34 2.35 -21.29
C LEU A 133 -3.15 2.34 -20.32
N ASN A 134 -2.44 1.21 -20.21
CA ASN A 134 -1.27 1.09 -19.36
C ASN A 134 -0.02 1.78 -19.94
N GLN A 135 0.13 1.74 -21.28
CA GLN A 135 1.39 2.15 -21.92
C GLN A 135 1.46 3.63 -22.25
N LEU A 136 0.34 4.25 -22.67
CA LEU A 136 0.33 5.65 -23.08
C LEU A 136 0.76 6.63 -21.96
N PRO A 137 0.37 6.45 -20.68
CA PRO A 137 0.84 7.31 -19.61
C PRO A 137 2.35 7.19 -19.32
N LYS A 138 3.01 6.12 -19.76
CA LYS A 138 4.43 5.84 -19.50
C LYS A 138 5.37 6.36 -20.58
N LEU A 139 4.87 7.13 -21.56
CA LEU A 139 5.68 7.61 -22.69
C LEU A 139 6.75 8.66 -22.30
N ASN A 140 6.61 9.32 -21.16
CA ASN A 140 7.53 10.37 -20.72
C ASN A 140 7.83 10.30 -19.22
N PRO A 141 8.55 9.29 -18.76
CA PRO A 141 8.94 9.18 -17.35
C PRO A 141 9.91 10.30 -16.96
N ILE A 142 9.63 10.96 -15.82
CA ILE A 142 10.43 12.05 -15.26
C ILE A 142 10.70 11.78 -13.79
N LYS A 143 11.97 11.89 -13.38
CA LYS A 143 12.38 11.83 -11.97
C LYS A 143 12.67 13.25 -11.49
N ARG A 144 12.14 13.63 -10.32
CA ARG A 144 12.44 14.89 -9.66
C ARG A 144 13.18 14.61 -8.36
N VAL A 145 14.32 15.29 -8.18
CA VAL A 145 15.21 15.10 -7.04
C VAL A 145 15.25 16.41 -6.26
N PRO A 146 14.88 16.42 -4.95
CA PRO A 146 14.89 17.62 -4.12
C PRO A 146 16.34 18.09 -3.89
N ASP A 147 16.54 19.40 -3.82
CA ASP A 147 17.81 20.03 -3.43
C ASP A 147 17.66 20.67 -2.05
N ILE A 148 17.93 19.87 -1.01
CA ILE A 148 17.75 20.29 0.38
C ILE A 148 18.77 21.37 0.76
N ALA A 149 19.99 21.33 0.19
CA ALA A 149 20.98 22.34 0.46
C ALA A 149 20.55 23.73 -0.03
N ALA A 150 19.95 23.80 -1.25
CA ALA A 150 19.40 25.04 -1.77
C ALA A 150 18.22 25.54 -0.92
N LEU A 151 17.41 24.64 -0.37
CA LEU A 151 16.32 25.00 0.55
C LEU A 151 16.87 25.59 1.85
N GLU A 152 17.89 24.97 2.44
CA GLU A 152 18.54 25.44 3.68
C GLU A 152 19.17 26.82 3.48
N GLU A 153 19.84 27.05 2.35
CA GLU A 153 20.40 28.34 2.01
C GLU A 153 19.33 29.43 1.92
N GLN A 154 18.16 29.12 1.32
CA GLN A 154 17.07 30.09 1.17
C GLN A 154 16.27 30.31 2.44
N CYS A 155 16.04 29.27 3.24
CA CYS A 155 15.12 29.33 4.38
C CYS A 155 15.81 29.49 5.72
N ASP A 156 17.02 28.96 5.93
CA ASP A 156 17.67 28.88 7.25
C ASP A 156 18.90 29.80 7.39
N SER A 157 19.29 30.54 6.35
CA SER A 157 20.49 31.40 6.33
C SER A 157 20.46 32.60 7.29
N SER A 158 19.26 33.01 7.75
CA SER A 158 19.09 34.20 8.60
C SER A 158 19.07 33.92 10.10
N GLY A 159 19.36 32.68 10.55
CA GLY A 159 19.35 32.26 11.95
C GLY A 159 17.96 31.90 12.48
N GLU A 160 16.89 32.39 11.87
CA GLU A 160 15.52 31.97 12.11
C GLU A 160 14.96 31.31 10.85
N SER A 161 14.43 30.09 10.99
CA SER A 161 13.93 29.35 9.83
C SER A 161 12.67 29.98 9.27
N LYS A 162 12.65 30.22 7.95
CA LYS A 162 11.48 30.68 7.19
C LYS A 162 10.62 29.53 6.66
N LEU A 163 10.92 28.29 7.04
CA LEU A 163 10.12 27.14 6.66
C LEU A 163 8.68 27.28 7.19
N PRO A 164 7.67 26.91 6.37
CA PRO A 164 6.27 27.00 6.78
C PRO A 164 5.89 25.92 7.77
N GLY A 165 4.71 26.08 8.41
CA GLY A 165 4.16 25.08 9.32
C GLY A 165 3.70 23.80 8.63
N VAL A 166 3.75 22.66 9.34
CA VAL A 166 3.29 21.33 8.89
C VAL A 166 2.47 20.65 9.98
N ASP A 167 1.26 20.21 9.64
CA ASP A 167 0.46 19.34 10.50
C ASP A 167 0.64 17.88 10.07
N ILE A 168 1.03 17.02 10.99
CA ILE A 168 1.30 15.61 10.74
C ILE A 168 0.16 14.77 11.30
N PHE A 169 -0.58 14.09 10.44
CA PHE A 169 -1.74 13.29 10.80
C PHE A 169 -1.40 11.80 10.81
N VAL A 170 -1.57 11.14 11.94
CA VAL A 170 -1.43 9.70 12.13
C VAL A 170 -2.80 9.11 12.45
N THR A 171 -3.18 8.04 11.76
CA THR A 171 -4.47 7.37 11.98
C THR A 171 -4.26 5.95 12.46
N THR A 172 -4.98 5.56 13.52
CA THR A 172 -5.07 4.19 14.02
C THR A 172 -6.53 3.82 14.29
N VAL A 173 -6.85 2.53 14.28
CA VAL A 173 -8.23 2.05 14.40
C VAL A 173 -8.42 1.19 15.64
N ASP A 174 -7.61 0.14 15.83
CA ASP A 174 -7.83 -0.84 16.90
C ASP A 174 -6.48 -1.40 17.38
N PRO A 175 -6.16 -1.34 18.69
CA PRO A 175 -4.89 -1.85 19.21
C PRO A 175 -4.73 -3.37 19.08
N VAL A 176 -5.81 -4.12 18.76
CA VAL A 176 -5.76 -5.55 18.52
C VAL A 176 -5.34 -5.85 17.09
N ASP A 177 -5.93 -5.16 16.11
CA ASP A 177 -5.59 -5.32 14.69
C ASP A 177 -4.31 -4.55 14.30
N GLU A 178 -4.02 -3.43 15.00
CA GLU A 178 -2.84 -2.58 14.83
C GLU A 178 -2.06 -2.49 16.17
N PRO A 179 -1.05 -3.35 16.40
CA PRO A 179 -0.29 -3.37 17.65
C PRO A 179 0.28 -2.00 18.01
N ILE A 180 0.10 -1.60 19.27
CA ILE A 180 0.41 -0.25 19.75
C ILE A 180 1.87 0.15 19.55
N LEU A 181 2.80 -0.81 19.54
CA LEU A 181 4.22 -0.57 19.35
C LEU A 181 4.53 0.07 17.98
N TYR A 182 3.76 -0.26 16.94
CA TYR A 182 3.90 0.37 15.62
C TYR A 182 3.55 1.86 15.70
N THR A 183 2.41 2.19 16.31
CA THR A 183 1.97 3.58 16.51
C THR A 183 2.98 4.38 17.32
N VAL A 184 3.48 3.80 18.41
CA VAL A 184 4.50 4.39 19.28
C VAL A 184 5.79 4.69 18.53
N ASN A 185 6.30 3.70 17.78
CA ASN A 185 7.52 3.84 17.00
C ASN A 185 7.39 4.90 15.90
N SER A 186 6.24 4.94 15.23
CA SER A 186 5.94 5.95 14.20
C SER A 186 5.90 7.36 14.79
N ILE A 187 5.22 7.57 15.92
CA ILE A 187 5.14 8.89 16.56
C ILE A 187 6.52 9.33 17.06
N LEU A 188 7.31 8.45 17.69
CA LEU A 188 8.68 8.78 18.13
C LEU A 188 9.57 9.19 16.96
N SER A 189 9.43 8.56 15.81
CA SER A 189 10.16 8.94 14.59
C SER A 189 9.74 10.34 14.09
N ILE A 190 8.44 10.67 14.18
CA ILE A 190 7.89 11.96 13.80
C ILE A 190 8.41 13.07 14.72
N LEU A 191 8.38 12.86 16.06
CA LEU A 191 8.87 13.83 17.03
C LEU A 191 10.37 14.11 16.89
N ALA A 192 11.13 13.17 16.33
CA ALA A 192 12.56 13.28 16.11
C ALA A 192 12.95 13.81 14.71
N THR A 193 12.00 14.20 13.88
CA THR A 193 12.25 14.69 12.50
C THR A 193 13.16 15.93 12.48
N ASP A 194 13.95 16.07 11.41
CA ASP A 194 14.81 17.23 11.18
C ASP A 194 14.01 18.36 10.51
N TYR A 195 13.22 19.04 11.33
CA TYR A 195 12.43 20.20 10.95
C TYR A 195 12.33 21.16 12.14
N PRO A 196 12.19 22.49 11.96
CA PRO A 196 12.07 23.41 13.07
C PRO A 196 10.91 23.04 14.02
N VAL A 197 11.22 22.87 15.29
CA VAL A 197 10.32 22.23 16.29
C VAL A 197 9.02 23.00 16.49
N ASP A 198 9.09 24.31 16.40
CA ASP A 198 7.95 25.24 16.52
C ASP A 198 7.09 25.32 15.24
N LYS A 199 7.53 24.64 14.15
CA LYS A 199 6.87 24.68 12.85
C LYS A 199 6.08 23.41 12.51
N TYR A 200 6.01 22.42 13.41
CA TYR A 200 5.18 21.26 13.13
C TYR A 200 4.45 20.73 14.37
N ALA A 201 3.32 20.10 14.12
CA ALA A 201 2.47 19.48 15.13
C ALA A 201 2.08 18.07 14.70
N CYS A 202 2.08 17.12 15.64
CA CYS A 202 1.70 15.74 15.43
C CYS A 202 0.32 15.47 16.04
N TYR A 203 -0.60 14.93 15.25
CA TYR A 203 -1.95 14.55 15.64
C TYR A 203 -2.14 13.06 15.49
N LEU A 204 -2.47 12.37 16.58
CA LEU A 204 -2.92 10.97 16.53
C LEU A 204 -4.44 10.93 16.57
N SER A 205 -5.06 10.35 15.53
CA SER A 205 -6.49 10.01 15.52
C SER A 205 -6.68 8.55 15.88
N ASP A 206 -7.21 8.29 17.06
CA ASP A 206 -7.62 6.97 17.53
C ASP A 206 -9.11 6.76 17.24
N ASP A 207 -9.44 5.92 16.26
CA ASP A 207 -10.81 5.71 15.79
C ASP A 207 -11.61 4.75 16.69
N SER A 208 -10.95 4.04 17.62
CA SER A 208 -11.62 3.22 18.64
C SER A 208 -11.74 3.88 20.01
N GLY A 209 -11.08 5.02 20.24
CA GLY A 209 -11.15 5.77 21.50
C GLY A 209 -10.64 4.97 22.69
N THR A 210 -9.51 4.28 22.53
CA THR A 210 -9.00 3.37 23.55
C THR A 210 -8.11 4.06 24.58
N LEU A 211 -8.28 3.67 25.82
CA LEU A 211 -7.43 4.17 26.90
C LEU A 211 -5.95 3.76 26.71
N ILE A 212 -5.71 2.64 26.02
CA ILE A 212 -4.35 2.18 25.71
C ILE A 212 -3.60 3.20 24.85
N HIS A 213 -4.19 3.66 23.75
CA HIS A 213 -3.55 4.67 22.91
C HIS A 213 -3.34 5.98 23.64
N TYR A 214 -4.32 6.37 24.46
CA TYR A 214 -4.20 7.59 25.26
C TYR A 214 -3.05 7.53 26.30
N GLU A 215 -2.99 6.47 27.09
CA GLU A 215 -1.91 6.26 28.06
C GLU A 215 -0.53 6.15 27.38
N ALA A 216 -0.48 5.47 26.24
CA ALA A 216 0.74 5.37 25.45
C ALA A 216 1.27 6.74 24.99
N MET A 217 0.40 7.72 24.70
CA MET A 217 0.83 9.06 24.32
C MET A 217 1.63 9.75 25.44
N PHE A 218 1.30 9.52 26.71
CA PHE A 218 2.09 10.03 27.84
C PHE A 218 3.44 9.33 27.96
N GLU A 219 3.47 8.00 27.78
CA GLU A 219 4.72 7.25 27.74
C GLU A 219 5.63 7.72 26.60
N ILE A 220 5.07 7.94 25.39
CA ILE A 220 5.76 8.52 24.24
C ILE A 220 6.35 9.88 24.61
N ALA A 221 5.53 10.79 25.17
CA ALA A 221 5.97 12.13 25.54
C ALA A 221 7.12 12.11 26.55
N ASN A 222 7.09 11.17 27.50
CA ASN A 222 8.16 11.00 28.49
C ASN A 222 9.45 10.45 27.86
N PHE A 223 9.36 9.39 27.05
CA PHE A 223 10.54 8.81 26.41
C PHE A 223 11.13 9.75 25.32
N ALA A 224 10.30 10.54 24.65
CA ALA A 224 10.74 11.52 23.65
C ALA A 224 11.69 12.58 24.22
N LYS A 225 11.58 12.92 25.52
CA LYS A 225 12.51 13.85 26.21
C LYS A 225 13.96 13.36 26.22
N LEU A 226 14.17 12.06 26.10
CA LEU A 226 15.48 11.43 26.00
C LEU A 226 15.83 11.10 24.55
N TRP A 227 14.90 10.47 23.83
CA TRP A 227 15.11 9.96 22.48
C TRP A 227 15.40 11.06 21.45
N VAL A 228 14.61 12.15 21.46
CA VAL A 228 14.75 13.23 20.48
C VAL A 228 16.08 13.99 20.64
N PRO A 229 16.50 14.41 21.83
CA PRO A 229 17.83 15.01 22.03
C PRO A 229 18.98 14.08 21.66
N PHE A 230 18.88 12.78 21.98
CA PHE A 230 19.87 11.78 21.54
C PHE A 230 19.98 11.72 20.02
N CYS A 231 18.83 11.69 19.30
CA CYS A 231 18.83 11.70 17.85
C CYS A 231 19.46 12.96 17.25
N ARG A 232 19.21 14.12 17.82
CA ARG A 232 19.79 15.40 17.39
C ARG A 232 21.27 15.47 17.66
N LYS A 233 21.71 15.08 18.86
CA LYS A 233 23.13 15.10 19.26
C LYS A 233 23.97 14.23 18.33
N HIS A 234 23.55 13.01 18.10
CA HIS A 234 24.33 12.00 17.39
C HIS A 234 23.93 11.82 15.92
N ARG A 235 22.93 12.59 15.43
CA ARG A 235 22.43 12.53 14.04
C ARG A 235 22.13 11.10 13.57
N VAL A 236 21.49 10.32 14.45
CA VAL A 236 21.18 8.91 14.19
C VAL A 236 20.05 8.75 13.15
N GLU A 237 20.14 7.67 12.37
CA GLU A 237 19.12 7.27 11.41
C GLU A 237 18.99 5.74 11.39
N PRO A 238 17.78 5.17 11.24
CA PRO A 238 16.48 5.86 11.26
C PRO A 238 16.14 6.36 12.67
N ARG A 239 15.32 7.40 12.79
CA ARG A 239 14.91 7.96 14.09
C ARG A 239 13.68 7.27 14.68
N ALA A 240 13.41 6.05 14.27
CA ALA A 240 12.42 5.12 14.80
C ALA A 240 13.15 4.13 15.73
N PRO A 241 12.91 4.14 17.06
CA PRO A 241 13.77 3.43 17.99
C PRO A 241 13.77 1.91 17.78
N GLU A 242 12.62 1.27 17.47
CA GLU A 242 12.56 -0.16 17.20
C GLU A 242 13.46 -0.53 16.00
N ASN A 243 13.37 0.22 14.91
CA ASN A 243 14.15 -0.04 13.71
C ASN A 243 15.63 0.31 13.90
N TYR A 244 15.92 1.35 14.69
CA TYR A 244 17.29 1.76 14.99
C TYR A 244 18.06 0.71 15.79
N PHE A 245 17.47 0.14 16.84
CA PHE A 245 18.14 -0.83 17.72
C PHE A 245 18.16 -2.25 17.12
N VAL A 246 17.26 -2.59 16.19
CA VAL A 246 17.21 -3.92 15.54
C VAL A 246 18.18 -4.02 14.36
N VAL A 247 18.55 -2.92 13.70
CA VAL A 247 19.49 -2.95 12.57
C VAL A 247 20.87 -3.46 13.03
N LYS A 248 21.19 -4.72 12.71
CA LYS A 248 22.40 -5.44 13.11
C LYS A 248 23.72 -4.89 12.53
N LYS A 249 23.67 -3.99 11.57
CA LYS A 249 24.85 -3.26 11.07
C LYS A 249 24.97 -1.96 11.83
N GLN A 250 25.41 -2.04 13.07
CA GLN A 250 26.06 -0.89 13.69
C GLN A 250 27.26 -0.49 12.80
N PRO A 251 27.46 0.81 12.49
CA PRO A 251 28.70 1.27 11.87
C PRO A 251 29.88 0.69 12.66
N ASP A 252 31.00 0.42 12.00
CA ASP A 252 32.19 -0.18 12.62
C ASP A 252 32.48 0.48 13.97
N LEU A 253 32.20 -0.23 15.04
CA LEU A 253 32.30 0.24 16.41
C LEU A 253 33.71 0.72 16.80
N GLY A 254 34.72 0.39 16.00
CA GLY A 254 36.11 0.72 16.27
C GLY A 254 36.52 2.18 16.04
N SER A 255 35.69 2.98 15.35
CA SER A 255 35.97 4.40 15.05
C SER A 255 35.05 5.41 15.73
N MET A 256 34.07 4.96 16.53
CA MET A 256 33.11 5.83 17.19
C MET A 256 33.63 6.36 18.53
N GLN A 257 33.26 7.64 18.83
CA GLN A 257 33.63 8.27 20.11
C GLN A 257 33.02 7.48 21.27
N GLU A 258 33.80 7.33 22.34
CA GLU A 258 33.43 6.63 23.58
C GLU A 258 32.14 7.18 24.18
N GLU A 259 31.90 8.48 24.03
CA GLU A 259 30.69 9.18 24.45
C GLU A 259 29.44 8.63 23.74
N PHE A 260 29.48 8.49 22.39
CA PHE A 260 28.37 7.90 21.64
C PHE A 260 28.02 6.49 22.12
N MET A 261 29.02 5.66 22.34
CA MET A 261 28.84 4.29 22.80
C MET A 261 28.24 4.20 24.20
N SER A 262 28.58 5.15 25.06
CA SER A 262 28.02 5.27 26.41
C SER A 262 26.56 5.68 26.33
N ASP A 263 26.25 6.77 25.60
CA ASP A 263 24.90 7.28 25.40
C ASP A 263 24.00 6.21 24.72
N HIS A 264 24.49 5.58 23.66
CA HIS A 264 23.75 4.52 22.96
C HIS A 264 23.34 3.36 23.86
N ARG A 265 24.27 2.84 24.72
CA ARG A 265 23.96 1.74 25.66
C ARG A 265 22.92 2.15 26.71
N ARG A 266 22.97 3.40 27.17
CA ARG A 266 22.01 3.93 28.15
C ARG A 266 20.63 4.12 27.52
N VAL A 267 20.57 4.77 26.36
CA VAL A 267 19.29 5.00 25.63
C VAL A 267 18.65 3.67 25.25
N ARG A 268 19.45 2.67 24.86
CA ARG A 268 18.93 1.32 24.55
C ARG A 268 18.28 0.69 25.78
N ARG A 269 18.89 0.80 26.97
CA ARG A 269 18.30 0.28 28.21
C ARG A 269 16.98 0.98 28.54
N GLU A 270 16.95 2.31 28.48
CA GLU A 270 15.73 3.08 28.69
C GLU A 270 14.64 2.72 27.66
N TYR A 271 15.03 2.42 26.43
CA TYR A 271 14.10 1.95 25.40
C TYR A 271 13.52 0.56 25.71
N GLU A 272 14.33 -0.39 26.18
CA GLU A 272 13.83 -1.70 26.60
C GLU A 272 12.87 -1.58 27.80
N GLU A 273 13.18 -0.74 28.78
CA GLU A 273 12.29 -0.44 29.91
C GLU A 273 10.98 0.24 29.44
N PHE A 274 11.08 1.19 28.51
CA PHE A 274 9.93 1.82 27.87
C PHE A 274 9.05 0.78 27.14
N LYS A 275 9.64 -0.14 26.39
CA LYS A 275 8.92 -1.24 25.74
C LYS A 275 8.13 -2.09 26.73
N VAL A 276 8.76 -2.46 27.84
CA VAL A 276 8.08 -3.21 28.92
C VAL A 276 6.90 -2.42 29.48
N ARG A 277 7.03 -1.10 29.67
CA ARG A 277 5.89 -0.26 30.09
C ARG A 277 4.76 -0.26 29.06
N ILE A 278 5.07 -0.08 27.78
CA ILE A 278 4.07 -0.13 26.69
C ILE A 278 3.36 -1.50 26.63
N ASP A 279 4.12 -2.59 26.68
CA ASP A 279 3.56 -3.94 26.64
C ASP A 279 2.70 -4.26 27.86
N SER A 280 3.03 -3.66 29.03
CA SER A 280 2.26 -3.83 30.26
C SER A 280 1.01 -2.94 30.38
N LEU A 281 0.83 -1.95 29.48
CA LEU A 281 -0.30 -1.01 29.55
C LEU A 281 -1.64 -1.74 29.60
N PHE A 282 -1.83 -2.73 28.73
CA PHE A 282 -3.08 -3.49 28.68
C PHE A 282 -3.40 -4.15 30.02
N SER A 283 -2.45 -4.85 30.63
CA SER A 283 -2.63 -5.49 31.94
C SER A 283 -2.82 -4.49 33.08
N THR A 284 -2.10 -3.36 33.04
CA THR A 284 -2.19 -2.29 34.05
C THR A 284 -3.56 -1.62 34.01
N ILE A 285 -4.06 -1.31 32.80
CA ILE A 285 -5.39 -0.71 32.61
C ILE A 285 -6.48 -1.70 33.04
N HIS A 286 -6.31 -2.99 32.70
CA HIS A 286 -7.25 -4.03 33.11
C HIS A 286 -7.36 -4.12 34.64
N GLN A 287 -6.22 -4.19 35.35
CA GLN A 287 -6.17 -4.22 36.80
C GLN A 287 -6.82 -2.98 37.44
N ARG A 288 -6.56 -1.77 36.90
CA ARG A 288 -7.21 -0.53 37.37
C ARG A 288 -8.69 -0.55 37.16
N SER A 289 -9.16 -1.06 36.01
CA SER A 289 -10.58 -1.19 35.72
C SER A 289 -11.28 -2.21 36.63
N ASP A 290 -10.64 -3.36 36.89
CA ASP A 290 -11.18 -4.37 37.81
C ASP A 290 -11.26 -3.85 39.25
N ALA A 291 -10.23 -3.12 39.70
CA ALA A 291 -10.23 -2.48 41.03
C ALA A 291 -11.35 -1.44 41.12
N TYR A 292 -11.55 -0.62 40.09
CA TYR A 292 -12.66 0.36 40.04
C TYR A 292 -14.02 -0.33 40.04
N ASN A 293 -14.20 -1.34 39.20
CA ASN A 293 -15.44 -2.09 39.09
C ASN A 293 -15.78 -2.83 40.38
N SER A 294 -14.78 -3.40 41.08
CA SER A 294 -14.97 -4.07 42.37
C SER A 294 -15.41 -3.10 43.47
N LYS A 295 -14.86 -1.90 43.46
CA LYS A 295 -15.23 -0.85 44.40
C LYS A 295 -16.65 -0.33 44.17
N ASN A 296 -17.03 -0.18 42.90
CA ASN A 296 -18.34 0.39 42.52
C ASN A 296 -19.44 -0.66 42.30
N ALA A 297 -19.13 -1.96 42.37
CA ALA A 297 -20.12 -3.03 42.30
C ALA A 297 -21.19 -2.94 43.38
N GLN A 298 -20.95 -2.22 44.48
CA GLN A 298 -21.88 -1.94 45.54
C GLN A 298 -22.77 -0.69 45.28
N GLU A 299 -22.44 0.11 44.24
CA GLU A 299 -23.08 1.43 44.00
C GLU A 299 -23.74 1.57 42.62
N ASN A 300 -24.48 0.62 42.10
CA ASN A 300 -25.24 0.67 40.82
C ASN A 300 -24.55 0.20 39.56
N GLY A 301 -23.46 -0.54 39.60
CA GLY A 301 -23.04 -1.40 38.49
C GLY A 301 -22.52 -0.74 37.22
N VAL A 302 -22.11 0.55 37.23
CA VAL A 302 -21.53 1.20 36.06
C VAL A 302 -20.07 0.78 35.92
N LYS A 303 -19.74 0.13 34.82
CA LYS A 303 -18.38 -0.33 34.51
C LYS A 303 -17.48 0.83 34.09
N ALA A 304 -16.21 0.72 34.46
CA ALA A 304 -15.20 1.69 34.07
C ALA A 304 -15.09 1.87 32.56
N THR A 305 -14.87 3.11 32.14
CA THR A 305 -14.70 3.49 30.76
C THR A 305 -13.94 4.80 30.63
N TRP A 306 -13.85 5.32 29.45
CA TRP A 306 -13.09 6.50 29.07
C TRP A 306 -13.99 7.69 28.74
N MET A 307 -13.88 8.80 29.42
CA MET A 307 -14.68 10.03 29.25
C MET A 307 -13.89 11.15 28.56
N ALA A 308 -14.59 12.12 27.98
CA ALA A 308 -13.99 13.23 27.24
C ALA A 308 -13.09 14.14 28.09
N ASP A 309 -13.32 14.22 29.41
CA ASP A 309 -12.52 14.99 30.37
C ASP A 309 -11.28 14.22 30.88
N GLY A 310 -11.03 13.03 30.36
CA GLY A 310 -9.94 12.17 30.82
C GLY A 310 -10.31 11.23 31.96
N THR A 311 -11.55 11.30 32.48
CA THR A 311 -12.06 10.34 33.45
C THR A 311 -12.49 9.04 32.78
N GLN A 312 -12.74 8.00 33.57
CA GLN A 312 -13.19 6.71 33.05
C GLN A 312 -14.68 6.74 32.72
N TRP A 313 -15.08 6.09 31.68
CA TRP A 313 -16.48 5.79 31.38
C TRP A 313 -16.73 4.27 31.23
N PRO A 314 -17.98 3.81 31.15
CA PRO A 314 -18.30 2.38 31.17
C PRO A 314 -17.74 1.56 30.00
N GLY A 315 -16.86 0.67 30.33
CA GLY A 315 -16.28 -0.52 29.77
C GLY A 315 -16.22 -0.82 28.26
N THR A 316 -15.66 0.02 27.40
CA THR A 316 -15.64 -0.27 25.97
C THR A 316 -14.35 -0.88 25.44
N TRP A 317 -13.28 -0.86 26.19
CA TRP A 317 -11.92 -1.25 25.75
C TRP A 317 -11.40 -2.57 26.35
N ILE A 318 -11.98 -3.05 27.46
CA ILE A 318 -11.70 -4.36 28.07
C ILE A 318 -12.85 -5.32 27.80
N GLU A 319 -14.06 -4.96 28.24
CA GLU A 319 -15.29 -5.69 28.01
C GLU A 319 -16.37 -4.71 27.53
N GLN A 320 -17.30 -5.18 26.73
CA GLN A 320 -18.45 -4.38 26.32
C GLN A 320 -19.40 -4.22 27.52
N ALA A 321 -19.72 -2.98 27.87
CA ALA A 321 -20.86 -2.70 28.72
C ALA A 321 -22.15 -3.11 28.03
N GLU A 322 -23.15 -3.56 28.77
CA GLU A 322 -24.42 -4.09 28.22
C GLU A 322 -25.09 -3.12 27.23
N ASN A 323 -25.00 -1.81 27.47
CA ASN A 323 -25.62 -0.76 26.68
C ASN A 323 -24.69 -0.01 25.74
N HIS A 324 -23.38 -0.30 25.72
CA HIS A 324 -22.38 0.36 24.85
C HIS A 324 -21.64 -0.65 24.01
N ARG A 325 -21.49 -0.35 22.73
CA ARG A 325 -20.68 -1.12 21.79
C ARG A 325 -19.26 -0.58 21.73
N LYS A 326 -18.30 -1.46 21.47
CA LYS A 326 -16.90 -1.09 21.24
C LYS A 326 -16.82 0.06 20.22
N GLY A 327 -16.06 1.11 20.57
CA GLY A 327 -15.86 2.25 19.69
C GLY A 327 -16.96 3.30 19.66
N GLN A 328 -18.01 3.18 20.48
CA GLN A 328 -19.03 4.23 20.64
C GLN A 328 -18.68 5.14 21.82
N HIS A 329 -18.35 6.40 21.53
CA HIS A 329 -17.90 7.36 22.55
C HIS A 329 -18.08 8.80 22.06
N ALA A 330 -18.07 9.76 22.99
CA ALA A 330 -18.03 11.20 22.70
C ALA A 330 -16.68 11.61 22.08
N GLY A 331 -16.65 12.73 21.40
CA GLY A 331 -15.41 13.29 20.86
C GLY A 331 -14.43 13.70 21.97
N ILE A 332 -13.16 13.35 21.80
CA ILE A 332 -12.08 13.63 22.76
C ILE A 332 -10.94 14.32 22.02
N VAL A 333 -10.46 15.43 22.56
CA VAL A 333 -9.23 16.07 22.12
C VAL A 333 -8.39 16.41 23.34
N GLN A 334 -7.11 16.03 23.30
CA GLN A 334 -6.18 16.29 24.40
C GLN A 334 -4.81 16.68 23.83
N VAL A 335 -4.33 17.86 24.24
CA VAL A 335 -2.97 18.30 23.95
C VAL A 335 -2.03 17.67 24.99
N ILE A 336 -1.18 16.74 24.55
CA ILE A 336 -0.21 16.03 25.41
C ILE A 336 1.07 16.85 25.57
N LEU A 337 1.58 17.40 24.46
CA LEU A 337 2.72 18.33 24.47
C LEU A 337 2.26 19.64 23.83
N ASN A 338 2.44 20.72 24.54
CA ASN A 338 2.09 22.06 24.07
C ASN A 338 3.05 22.55 23.00
N GLN A 339 2.62 23.56 22.25
CA GLN A 339 3.47 24.28 21.29
C GLN A 339 4.75 24.76 21.99
N PRO A 340 5.93 24.43 21.49
CA PRO A 340 7.18 24.91 22.07
C PRO A 340 7.40 26.41 21.82
N SER A 341 8.21 27.05 22.65
CA SER A 341 8.64 28.44 22.41
C SER A 341 9.48 28.55 21.15
N HIS A 342 9.51 29.72 20.49
CA HIS A 342 10.38 29.96 19.33
C HIS A 342 11.87 29.92 19.67
N LYS A 343 12.24 30.26 20.90
CA LYS A 343 13.64 30.25 21.32
C LYS A 343 14.08 28.84 21.68
N PRO A 344 15.24 28.36 21.19
CA PRO A 344 15.81 27.07 21.56
C PRO A 344 16.01 26.98 23.07
N GLN A 345 15.73 25.81 23.64
CA GLN A 345 15.97 25.46 25.03
C GLN A 345 17.09 24.42 25.08
N LEU A 346 18.30 24.88 25.32
CA LEU A 346 19.46 24.01 25.46
C LEU A 346 19.38 23.17 26.73
N GLY A 347 19.82 21.92 26.64
CA GLY A 347 19.88 21.02 27.77
C GLY A 347 20.99 21.37 28.76
N LEU A 348 21.17 20.51 29.77
CA LEU A 348 22.17 20.67 30.81
C LEU A 348 23.39 19.76 30.56
N PRO A 349 24.57 20.11 31.04
CA PRO A 349 25.72 19.23 31.04
C PRO A 349 25.46 17.97 31.88
N ALA A 350 26.25 16.92 31.65
CA ALA A 350 26.14 15.67 32.38
C ALA A 350 26.39 15.90 33.88
N THR A 351 25.54 15.28 34.70
CA THR A 351 25.68 15.26 36.18
C THR A 351 25.68 13.80 36.64
N ILE A 352 25.94 13.59 37.97
CA ILE A 352 25.88 12.24 38.56
C ILE A 352 24.46 11.66 38.45
N GLU A 353 23.44 12.52 38.61
CA GLU A 353 22.03 12.13 38.52
C GLU A 353 21.54 11.99 37.04
N ASN A 354 22.02 12.87 36.17
CA ASN A 354 21.71 12.81 34.73
C ASN A 354 23.00 12.65 33.92
N PRO A 355 23.35 11.44 33.51
CA PRO A 355 24.62 11.14 32.86
C PRO A 355 24.70 11.55 31.36
N PHE A 356 23.65 12.17 30.83
CA PHE A 356 23.61 12.64 29.43
C PHE A 356 24.04 14.12 29.37
N ASP A 357 25.00 14.42 28.51
CA ASP A 357 25.37 15.80 28.20
C ASP A 357 24.57 16.30 26.99
N PHE A 358 23.61 17.17 27.27
CA PHE A 358 22.79 17.82 26.22
C PHE A 358 23.00 19.34 26.21
N SER A 359 24.10 19.86 26.74
CA SER A 359 24.39 21.30 26.86
C SER A 359 24.28 22.09 25.54
N ASN A 360 24.54 21.44 24.41
CA ASN A 360 24.49 22.03 23.07
C ASN A 360 23.31 21.52 22.24
N VAL A 361 22.32 20.85 22.84
CA VAL A 361 21.20 20.22 22.14
C VAL A 361 19.91 20.92 22.52
N ASP A 362 19.09 21.25 21.50
CA ASP A 362 17.73 21.77 21.73
C ASP A 362 16.83 20.67 22.27
N MET A 363 16.33 20.86 23.47
CA MET A 363 15.48 19.93 24.22
C MET A 363 13.98 20.05 23.88
N ARG A 364 13.59 21.06 23.09
CA ARG A 364 12.18 21.27 22.75
C ARG A 364 11.63 20.09 21.97
N LEU A 365 10.36 19.77 22.26
CA LEU A 365 9.56 18.79 21.54
C LEU A 365 8.43 19.51 20.79
N PRO A 366 8.01 19.02 19.61
CA PRO A 366 6.88 19.58 18.90
C PRO A 366 5.56 19.33 19.63
N MET A 367 4.53 20.05 19.22
CA MET A 367 3.17 19.84 19.72
C MET A 367 2.69 18.42 19.40
N LEU A 368 2.09 17.75 20.40
CA LEU A 368 1.55 16.39 20.29
C LEU A 368 0.11 16.38 20.80
N VAL A 369 -0.82 15.94 19.92
CA VAL A 369 -2.26 15.96 20.20
C VAL A 369 -2.84 14.55 20.02
N TYR A 370 -3.57 14.11 21.04
CA TYR A 370 -4.44 12.94 20.95
C TYR A 370 -5.85 13.37 20.56
N LEU A 371 -6.46 12.69 19.60
CA LEU A 371 -7.80 12.96 19.12
C LEU A 371 -8.56 11.66 18.91
N SER A 372 -9.80 11.60 19.43
CA SER A 372 -10.75 10.56 19.08
C SER A 372 -12.10 11.22 18.78
N ARG A 373 -12.56 11.07 17.55
CA ARG A 373 -13.82 11.69 17.10
C ARG A 373 -15.04 11.00 17.68
N GLU A 374 -16.16 11.71 17.74
CA GLU A 374 -17.42 11.10 18.18
C GLU A 374 -17.80 9.90 17.34
N LYS A 375 -18.27 8.83 18.01
CA LYS A 375 -18.80 7.63 17.39
C LYS A 375 -20.23 7.40 17.90
N ARG A 376 -21.21 7.39 16.99
CA ARG A 376 -22.63 7.17 17.29
C ARG A 376 -23.14 5.88 16.68
N PRO A 377 -24.08 5.17 17.34
CA PRO A 377 -24.78 4.02 16.77
C PRO A 377 -25.51 4.40 15.46
N GLY A 378 -25.38 3.56 14.43
CA GLY A 378 -26.11 3.72 13.17
C GLY A 378 -25.58 4.82 12.24
N TYR A 379 -24.57 5.60 12.64
CA TYR A 379 -23.95 6.62 11.79
C TYR A 379 -22.82 6.02 10.93
N ASN A 380 -22.72 6.46 9.67
CA ASN A 380 -21.62 6.06 8.79
C ASN A 380 -20.41 6.97 9.00
N HIS A 381 -19.44 6.51 9.77
CA HIS A 381 -18.26 7.29 10.15
C HIS A 381 -17.18 7.41 9.06
N GLN A 382 -17.39 6.87 7.86
CA GLN A 382 -16.49 7.01 6.71
C GLN A 382 -15.04 6.55 6.96
N LYS A 383 -14.84 5.65 7.92
CA LYS A 383 -13.52 5.03 8.24
C LYS A 383 -12.39 6.09 8.32
N LYS A 384 -11.23 5.81 7.66
CA LYS A 384 -10.05 6.68 7.63
C LYS A 384 -10.35 8.09 7.08
N ALA A 385 -11.10 8.19 5.97
CA ALA A 385 -11.44 9.49 5.37
C ALA A 385 -12.18 10.41 6.35
N GLY A 386 -13.12 9.87 7.13
CA GLY A 386 -13.81 10.64 8.16
C GLY A 386 -12.90 11.08 9.31
N ALA A 387 -11.98 10.22 9.75
CA ALA A 387 -10.98 10.57 10.77
C ALA A 387 -10.05 11.70 10.29
N MET A 388 -9.57 11.59 9.04
CA MET A 388 -8.74 12.62 8.41
C MET A 388 -9.45 13.96 8.29
N ASN A 389 -10.75 13.95 7.91
CA ASN A 389 -11.55 15.19 7.79
C ASN A 389 -11.78 15.86 9.16
N VAL A 390 -11.95 15.07 10.21
CA VAL A 390 -12.04 15.62 11.58
C VAL A 390 -10.69 16.24 11.99
N MET A 391 -9.57 15.55 11.76
CA MET A 391 -8.24 16.12 12.04
C MET A 391 -7.99 17.42 11.27
N LEU A 392 -8.42 17.49 10.01
CA LEU A 392 -8.28 18.70 9.20
C LEU A 392 -9.01 19.90 9.79
N ARG A 393 -10.21 19.69 10.38
CA ARG A 393 -10.98 20.73 11.06
C ARG A 393 -10.38 21.11 12.40
N VAL A 394 -10.04 20.11 13.21
CA VAL A 394 -9.46 20.35 14.55
C VAL A 394 -8.12 21.06 14.45
N SER A 395 -7.23 20.59 13.56
CA SER A 395 -5.92 21.21 13.38
C SER A 395 -5.98 22.66 12.88
N ALA A 396 -7.05 23.03 12.15
CA ALA A 396 -7.26 24.40 11.71
C ALA A 396 -7.48 25.39 12.87
N LEU A 397 -7.96 24.92 14.04
CA LEU A 397 -8.09 25.75 15.24
C LEU A 397 -6.88 25.68 16.16
N LEU A 398 -6.09 24.61 16.12
CA LEU A 398 -4.96 24.41 17.04
C LEU A 398 -3.63 24.94 16.46
N SER A 399 -3.27 24.53 15.25
CA SER A 399 -1.99 24.87 14.61
C SER A 399 -2.15 25.62 13.30
N ASN A 400 -3.18 25.27 12.53
CA ASN A 400 -3.51 25.87 11.22
C ASN A 400 -2.33 25.93 10.24
N ALA A 401 -1.50 24.90 10.20
CA ALA A 401 -0.37 24.84 9.31
C ALA A 401 -0.82 24.81 7.84
N PRO A 402 -0.14 25.52 6.90
CA PRO A 402 -0.51 25.57 5.48
C PRO A 402 -0.30 24.23 4.76
N PHE A 403 0.46 23.31 5.34
CA PHE A 403 0.71 22.00 4.80
C PHE A 403 0.30 20.90 5.80
N VAL A 404 -0.16 19.78 5.24
CA VAL A 404 -0.62 18.62 6.00
C VAL A 404 0.02 17.38 5.41
N ILE A 405 0.65 16.53 6.22
CA ILE A 405 1.13 15.22 5.80
C ILE A 405 0.41 14.13 6.57
N ASN A 406 0.07 13.04 5.90
CA ASN A 406 -0.62 11.92 6.56
C ASN A 406 0.18 10.64 6.56
N PHE A 407 0.05 9.87 7.65
CA PHE A 407 0.63 8.55 7.85
C PHE A 407 -0.39 7.55 8.38
N ASP A 408 -0.22 6.29 7.98
CA ASP A 408 -0.77 5.15 8.72
C ASP A 408 0.08 4.90 9.97
N CYS A 409 -0.50 4.34 11.02
CA CYS A 409 0.17 4.13 12.31
C CYS A 409 1.41 3.22 12.23
N ASP A 410 1.53 2.41 11.20
CA ASP A 410 2.66 1.49 10.95
C ASP A 410 3.74 2.06 10.02
N HIS A 411 3.60 3.33 9.60
CA HIS A 411 4.59 4.02 8.76
C HIS A 411 5.43 4.99 9.61
N TYR A 412 6.73 4.74 9.68
CA TYR A 412 7.66 5.60 10.39
C TYR A 412 8.54 6.41 9.44
N ILE A 413 9.07 7.52 9.92
CA ILE A 413 10.03 8.35 9.19
C ILE A 413 11.40 7.66 9.25
N ASN A 414 11.86 7.18 8.08
CA ASN A 414 13.15 6.50 7.93
C ASN A 414 14.30 7.45 7.60
N ASN A 415 13.99 8.59 6.98
CA ASN A 415 14.93 9.67 6.69
C ASN A 415 14.42 10.96 7.32
N SER A 416 15.14 11.51 8.28
CA SER A 416 14.71 12.68 9.05
C SER A 416 14.48 13.92 8.21
N GLN A 417 15.10 14.04 7.03
CA GLN A 417 14.96 15.17 6.12
C GLN A 417 13.72 15.08 5.20
N ALA A 418 12.85 14.09 5.39
CA ALA A 418 11.68 13.86 4.54
C ALA A 418 10.77 15.09 4.41
N LEU A 419 10.53 15.82 5.50
CA LEU A 419 9.71 17.05 5.47
C LEU A 419 10.40 18.16 4.66
N ARG A 420 11.70 18.36 4.82
CA ARG A 420 12.49 19.35 4.04
C ARG A 420 12.43 19.01 2.55
N ALA A 421 12.54 17.74 2.19
CA ALA A 421 12.43 17.30 0.81
C ALA A 421 11.08 17.66 0.17
N THR A 422 9.97 17.56 0.91
CA THR A 422 8.66 18.00 0.38
C THR A 422 8.58 19.50 0.19
N MET A 423 9.22 20.28 1.07
CA MET A 423 9.25 21.74 0.96
C MET A 423 10.00 22.21 -0.29
N CYS A 424 11.01 21.48 -0.75
CA CYS A 424 11.67 21.77 -2.04
C CYS A 424 10.66 21.81 -3.20
N PHE A 425 9.61 20.98 -3.17
CA PHE A 425 8.58 20.96 -4.21
C PHE A 425 7.46 21.96 -3.95
N MET A 426 7.05 22.14 -2.68
CA MET A 426 5.93 22.99 -2.33
C MET A 426 6.27 24.50 -2.39
N LEU A 427 7.53 24.85 -2.14
CA LEU A 427 8.00 26.24 -2.11
C LEU A 427 8.62 26.69 -3.44
N GLU A 428 8.81 25.76 -4.39
CA GLU A 428 9.34 26.12 -5.71
C GLU A 428 8.48 27.22 -6.38
N PRO A 429 9.02 28.38 -6.74
CA PRO A 429 8.25 29.53 -7.22
C PRO A 429 7.45 29.26 -8.50
N ARG A 430 7.97 28.43 -9.41
CA ARG A 430 7.37 28.18 -10.73
C ARG A 430 6.22 27.18 -10.68
N GLU A 431 6.42 26.04 -10.04
CA GLU A 431 5.46 24.92 -10.07
C GLU A 431 4.79 24.69 -8.71
N GLY A 432 5.45 25.05 -7.61
CA GLY A 432 5.02 24.72 -6.25
C GLY A 432 3.65 25.27 -5.90
N GLN A 433 3.32 26.51 -6.30
CA GLN A 433 2.02 27.13 -6.01
C GLN A 433 0.83 26.37 -6.60
N ASN A 434 1.02 25.66 -7.72
CA ASN A 434 0.01 24.85 -8.38
C ASN A 434 0.07 23.37 -7.99
N THR A 435 0.95 23.00 -7.04
CA THR A 435 1.09 21.63 -6.53
C THR A 435 0.17 21.44 -5.33
N ALA A 436 -0.79 20.51 -5.48
CA ALA A 436 -1.71 20.13 -4.40
C ALA A 436 -1.03 19.22 -3.39
N PHE A 437 -0.26 18.24 -3.87
CA PHE A 437 0.39 17.28 -3.01
C PHE A 437 1.70 16.71 -3.58
N VAL A 438 2.55 16.26 -2.66
CA VAL A 438 3.79 15.53 -2.96
C VAL A 438 3.64 14.13 -2.38
N GLN A 439 3.71 13.11 -3.23
CA GLN A 439 3.61 11.71 -2.85
C GLN A 439 4.99 11.06 -2.83
N PHE A 440 5.27 10.28 -1.78
CA PHE A 440 6.46 9.42 -1.71
C PHE A 440 6.13 7.97 -2.10
N PRO A 441 7.10 7.22 -2.63
CA PRO A 441 6.97 5.78 -2.80
C PRO A 441 6.81 5.10 -1.43
N GLN A 442 5.87 4.17 -1.32
CA GLN A 442 5.79 3.33 -0.15
C GLN A 442 6.91 2.29 -0.18
N ARG A 443 7.56 2.09 0.97
CA ARG A 443 8.60 1.08 1.18
C ARG A 443 8.24 0.27 2.40
N PHE A 444 8.49 -1.02 2.35
CA PHE A 444 8.07 -1.95 3.38
C PHE A 444 9.27 -2.67 4.00
N ASP A 445 9.22 -2.84 5.32
CA ASP A 445 10.10 -3.70 6.08
C ASP A 445 9.49 -5.10 6.23
N ASP A 446 10.30 -6.04 6.69
CA ASP A 446 9.87 -7.41 7.03
C ASP A 446 9.17 -8.17 5.89
N VAL A 447 9.46 -7.81 4.64
CA VAL A 447 9.06 -8.58 3.47
C VAL A 447 10.03 -9.74 3.27
N ASP A 448 9.48 -10.93 2.96
CA ASP A 448 10.27 -12.10 2.61
C ASP A 448 11.31 -11.79 1.49
N PRO A 449 12.58 -12.21 1.62
CA PRO A 449 13.62 -11.91 0.62
C PRO A 449 13.29 -12.35 -0.81
N THR A 450 12.41 -13.35 -0.99
CA THR A 450 11.94 -13.79 -2.32
C THR A 450 10.78 -12.96 -2.86
N ASP A 451 10.21 -12.10 -2.03
CA ASP A 451 9.00 -11.28 -2.28
C ASP A 451 7.91 -12.04 -3.05
N ARG A 452 7.55 -13.22 -2.53
CA ARG A 452 6.69 -14.22 -3.17
C ARG A 452 5.38 -13.63 -3.72
N TYR A 453 4.82 -12.65 -3.03
CA TYR A 453 3.52 -12.04 -3.37
C TYR A 453 3.64 -10.59 -3.86
N ALA A 454 4.80 -10.19 -4.38
CA ALA A 454 5.10 -8.85 -4.88
C ALA A 454 4.69 -7.74 -3.87
N ASN A 455 5.04 -7.92 -2.59
CA ASN A 455 4.66 -7.00 -1.52
C ASN A 455 5.36 -5.64 -1.65
N HIS A 456 6.61 -5.61 -2.14
CA HIS A 456 7.33 -4.37 -2.42
C HIS A 456 6.67 -3.51 -3.50
N ASN A 457 5.87 -4.12 -4.37
CA ASN A 457 5.10 -3.46 -5.43
C ASN A 457 5.93 -2.45 -6.27
N ARG A 458 7.22 -2.81 -6.51
CA ARG A 458 8.21 -1.92 -7.15
C ARG A 458 7.79 -1.47 -8.55
N VAL A 459 7.18 -2.35 -9.34
CA VAL A 459 6.70 -2.03 -10.69
C VAL A 459 5.67 -0.90 -10.66
N PHE A 460 4.83 -0.86 -9.63
CA PHE A 460 3.84 0.19 -9.46
C PHE A 460 4.47 1.49 -8.95
N PHE A 461 5.25 1.44 -7.86
CA PHE A 461 5.82 2.65 -7.25
C PHE A 461 6.94 3.26 -8.10
N ASP A 462 7.89 2.46 -8.58
CA ASP A 462 9.08 2.97 -9.28
C ASP A 462 8.87 3.02 -10.80
N GLY A 463 7.93 2.26 -11.33
CA GLY A 463 7.54 2.29 -12.75
C GLY A 463 6.35 3.22 -12.99
N THR A 464 5.15 2.81 -12.62
CA THR A 464 3.91 3.50 -12.98
C THR A 464 3.82 4.90 -12.36
N MET A 465 4.00 5.03 -11.03
CA MET A 465 3.87 6.33 -10.35
C MET A 465 4.95 7.33 -10.79
N LEU A 466 6.18 6.87 -11.01
CA LEU A 466 7.26 7.70 -11.54
C LEU A 466 6.95 8.22 -12.94
N SER A 467 6.32 7.40 -13.78
CA SER A 467 5.90 7.80 -15.14
C SER A 467 4.88 8.94 -15.12
N LEU A 468 3.92 8.90 -14.18
CA LEU A 468 2.90 9.92 -14.05
C LEU A 468 3.48 11.30 -13.67
N ASN A 469 4.66 11.33 -13.08
CA ASN A 469 5.36 12.56 -12.75
C ASN A 469 5.69 13.41 -14.00
N GLY A 470 5.77 12.79 -15.17
CA GLY A 470 5.91 13.47 -16.47
C GLY A 470 4.61 14.02 -17.05
N LEU A 471 3.47 13.82 -16.38
CA LEU A 471 2.15 14.29 -16.78
C LEU A 471 1.65 15.39 -15.81
N GLN A 472 0.45 15.22 -15.27
CA GLN A 472 -0.07 16.12 -14.24
C GLN A 472 0.45 15.75 -12.84
N GLY A 473 0.88 14.52 -12.65
CA GLY A 473 1.56 14.00 -11.47
C GLY A 473 1.05 12.63 -11.02
N PRO A 474 1.68 12.03 -9.97
CA PRO A 474 1.28 10.76 -9.39
C PRO A 474 -0.10 10.83 -8.76
N SER A 475 -0.75 9.66 -8.59
CA SER A 475 -1.95 9.54 -7.78
C SER A 475 -1.62 9.57 -6.29
N TYR A 476 -2.54 10.03 -5.45
CA TYR A 476 -2.44 9.89 -4.00
C TYR A 476 -2.68 8.43 -3.59
N LEU A 477 -1.87 7.89 -2.69
CA LEU A 477 -1.79 6.47 -2.34
C LEU A 477 -2.03 6.19 -0.84
N GLY A 478 -2.67 7.11 -0.14
CA GLY A 478 -3.20 6.89 1.21
C GLY A 478 -2.25 7.22 2.36
N THR A 479 -0.92 7.19 2.18
CA THR A 479 0.07 7.45 3.23
C THR A 479 1.35 8.06 2.67
N GLY A 480 2.14 8.75 3.51
CA GLY A 480 3.38 9.40 3.09
C GLY A 480 3.12 10.46 2.00
N CYS A 481 2.10 11.29 2.19
CA CYS A 481 1.70 12.30 1.22
C CYS A 481 1.56 13.66 1.90
N MET A 482 2.30 14.65 1.42
CA MET A 482 2.20 16.04 1.87
C MET A 482 1.20 16.80 1.00
N PHE A 483 0.22 17.41 1.62
CA PHE A 483 -0.82 18.20 0.96
C PHE A 483 -0.67 19.71 1.24
N ARG A 484 -1.03 20.50 0.27
CA ARG A 484 -1.37 21.90 0.50
C ARG A 484 -2.77 21.97 1.08
N ARG A 485 -2.94 22.55 2.28
CA ARG A 485 -4.22 22.60 3.00
C ARG A 485 -5.36 23.18 2.18
N VAL A 486 -5.13 24.23 1.41
CA VAL A 486 -6.16 24.87 0.55
C VAL A 486 -6.69 23.91 -0.55
N ALA A 487 -5.87 22.99 -1.03
CA ALA A 487 -6.32 21.98 -2.00
C ALA A 487 -7.25 20.94 -1.34
N LEU A 488 -7.00 20.59 -0.06
CA LEU A 488 -7.92 19.76 0.73
C LEU A 488 -9.26 20.45 0.96
N TYR A 489 -9.28 21.76 1.14
CA TYR A 489 -10.53 22.54 1.24
C TYR A 489 -11.31 22.64 -0.09
N GLY A 490 -10.81 22.02 -1.17
CA GLY A 490 -11.48 22.01 -2.46
C GLY A 490 -11.36 23.32 -3.25
N LEU A 491 -10.46 24.23 -2.83
CA LEU A 491 -10.18 25.46 -3.56
C LEU A 491 -9.40 25.17 -4.84
N GLU A 492 -9.60 25.98 -5.87
CA GLU A 492 -8.90 25.86 -7.15
C GLU A 492 -7.43 26.34 -7.06
N PRO A 493 -6.51 25.80 -7.89
CA PRO A 493 -5.13 26.29 -7.93
C PRO A 493 -5.06 27.75 -8.43
N PRO A 494 -4.03 28.53 -8.04
CA PRO A 494 -3.91 29.95 -8.38
C PRO A 494 -4.11 30.26 -9.87
N ARG A 495 -3.57 29.43 -10.77
CA ARG A 495 -3.71 29.62 -12.23
C ARG A 495 -5.14 29.57 -12.78
N TRP A 496 -6.09 28.99 -11.99
CA TRP A 496 -7.50 28.88 -12.39
C TRP A 496 -8.44 29.67 -11.47
N ARG A 497 -7.91 30.27 -10.41
CA ARG A 497 -8.71 31.05 -9.46
C ARG A 497 -9.04 32.41 -10.08
N ALA A 498 -10.31 32.73 -10.16
CA ALA A 498 -10.73 34.10 -10.53
C ALA A 498 -10.38 35.06 -9.38
N ASP A 499 -9.89 36.26 -9.73
CA ASP A 499 -9.42 37.29 -8.78
C ASP A 499 -10.46 37.76 -7.74
N ASN A 500 -11.75 37.47 -7.95
CA ASN A 500 -12.88 37.90 -7.12
C ASN A 500 -13.69 36.77 -6.53
N THR A 501 -13.10 35.60 -6.29
CA THR A 501 -13.83 34.55 -5.57
C THR A 501 -13.97 34.91 -4.09
N GLU A 502 -14.97 35.73 -3.80
CA GLU A 502 -15.54 35.83 -2.46
C GLU A 502 -15.90 34.40 -2.02
N VAL A 503 -15.32 33.97 -0.91
CA VAL A 503 -15.63 32.71 -0.27
C VAL A 503 -17.02 32.80 0.38
N ILE A 504 -18.03 33.30 -0.38
CA ILE A 504 -19.41 33.54 0.02
C ILE A 504 -20.21 32.21 -0.15
N GLY A 505 -21.05 31.90 0.79
CA GLY A 505 -21.81 30.64 0.81
C GLY A 505 -21.17 29.54 1.68
N LYS A 506 -20.28 29.87 2.54
CA LYS A 506 -19.30 29.02 3.23
C LYS A 506 -19.92 28.08 4.26
N ALA A 507 -20.99 28.49 4.93
CA ALA A 507 -21.66 27.65 5.94
C ALA A 507 -22.27 26.39 5.32
N GLN A 508 -22.80 26.46 4.08
CA GLN A 508 -23.30 25.27 3.36
C GLN A 508 -22.15 24.35 2.90
N GLN A 509 -20.98 24.89 2.65
CA GLN A 509 -19.84 24.13 2.15
C GLN A 509 -19.03 23.52 3.31
N PHE A 510 -18.75 24.31 4.37
CA PHE A 510 -17.78 23.95 5.41
C PHE A 510 -18.38 23.68 6.79
N GLY A 511 -19.66 23.99 7.01
CA GLY A 511 -20.35 23.85 8.29
C GLY A 511 -20.54 25.19 9.00
N LYS A 512 -21.10 25.14 10.23
CA LYS A 512 -21.62 26.32 10.95
C LYS A 512 -20.56 27.08 11.79
N SER A 513 -19.37 26.50 11.97
CA SER A 513 -18.32 27.11 12.80
C SER A 513 -17.71 28.35 12.14
N THR A 514 -17.99 29.52 12.67
CA THR A 514 -17.38 30.78 12.19
C THR A 514 -15.89 30.84 12.51
N LEU A 515 -15.46 30.28 13.65
CA LEU A 515 -14.04 30.20 14.01
C LEU A 515 -13.27 29.35 13.01
N PHE A 516 -13.80 28.19 12.63
CA PHE A 516 -13.18 27.32 11.61
C PHE A 516 -13.13 28.00 10.24
N ILE A 517 -14.21 28.66 9.81
CA ILE A 517 -14.24 29.36 8.53
C ILE A 517 -13.22 30.51 8.48
N ASN A 518 -13.08 31.26 9.58
CA ASN A 518 -12.09 32.33 9.67
C ASN A 518 -10.66 31.78 9.66
N SER A 519 -10.39 30.72 10.43
CA SER A 519 -9.07 30.07 10.45
C SER A 519 -8.68 29.48 9.08
N MET A 520 -9.65 28.96 8.33
CA MET A 520 -9.44 28.47 6.97
C MET A 520 -9.02 29.60 6.02
N LEU A 521 -9.62 30.80 6.12
CA LEU A 521 -9.25 31.97 5.32
C LEU A 521 -7.83 32.45 5.65
N ASP A 522 -7.50 32.40 6.92
CA ASP A 522 -6.18 32.77 7.42
C ASP A 522 -5.10 31.76 7.00
N GLY A 523 -5.40 30.46 7.03
CA GLY A 523 -4.51 29.37 6.64
C GLY A 523 -4.18 29.30 5.13
N ALA A 524 -4.84 30.13 4.33
CA ALA A 524 -4.51 30.28 2.90
C ALA A 524 -3.19 31.06 2.67
N ASN A 525 -2.66 31.74 3.69
CA ASN A 525 -1.38 32.45 3.61
C ASN A 525 -0.20 31.53 3.97
N PRO A 526 0.70 31.22 3.00
CA PRO A 526 1.84 30.31 3.22
C PRO A 526 2.90 30.88 4.19
N GLU A 527 2.91 32.19 4.44
CA GLU A 527 3.87 32.84 5.34
C GLU A 527 3.46 32.75 6.81
N ARG A 528 2.26 32.26 7.09
CA ARG A 528 1.74 32.22 8.45
C ARG A 528 2.38 31.11 9.29
N TYR A 529 2.85 31.49 10.45
CA TYR A 529 3.37 30.60 11.48
C TYR A 529 2.23 29.86 12.17
N ILE A 530 2.53 28.67 12.76
CA ILE A 530 1.67 28.05 13.75
C ILE A 530 1.50 29.06 14.89
N THR A 531 0.32 29.64 15.02
CA THR A 531 0.03 30.57 16.12
C THR A 531 -0.54 29.76 17.27
N PRO A 532 0.11 29.68 18.44
CA PRO A 532 -0.45 28.98 19.60
C PRO A 532 -1.77 29.64 20.00
N MET A 533 -2.90 29.02 19.68
CA MET A 533 -4.14 29.39 20.32
C MET A 533 -4.13 28.76 21.73
N LEU A 534 -4.02 29.59 22.74
CA LEU A 534 -4.27 29.16 24.11
C LEU A 534 -5.66 28.53 24.16
N LEU A 535 -5.74 27.27 24.63
CA LEU A 535 -6.98 26.53 24.85
C LEU A 535 -7.83 27.26 25.90
N LYS A 536 -8.60 28.25 25.48
CA LYS A 536 -9.61 28.93 26.33
C LYS A 536 -10.92 28.16 26.20
N GLU A 537 -11.80 28.23 27.18
CA GLU A 537 -13.10 27.54 27.16
C GLU A 537 -13.89 27.63 25.84
N PRO A 538 -13.98 28.80 25.17
CA PRO A 538 -14.69 28.90 23.90
C PRO A 538 -14.11 27.99 22.80
N ILE A 539 -12.79 27.75 22.78
CA ILE A 539 -12.12 26.92 21.78
C ILE A 539 -12.41 25.44 22.05
N ASN A 540 -12.41 25.00 23.31
CA ASN A 540 -12.71 23.62 23.66
C ASN A 540 -14.13 23.20 23.24
N ASN A 541 -15.12 24.08 23.46
CA ASN A 541 -16.48 23.83 23.02
C ASN A 541 -16.60 23.76 21.50
N GLU A 542 -15.85 24.60 20.79
CA GLU A 542 -15.82 24.59 19.34
C GLU A 542 -15.11 23.34 18.78
N LEU A 543 -13.98 22.92 19.37
CA LEU A 543 -13.30 21.69 19.01
C LEU A 543 -14.21 20.47 19.17
N THR A 544 -14.96 20.41 20.27
CA THR A 544 -15.95 19.36 20.50
C THR A 544 -17.02 19.37 19.40
N THR A 545 -17.51 20.56 19.04
CA THR A 545 -18.51 20.73 17.95
C THR A 545 -17.97 20.22 16.61
N LEU A 546 -16.70 20.56 16.25
CA LEU A 546 -16.05 20.13 15.01
C LEU A 546 -15.86 18.61 14.91
N MET A 547 -15.83 17.90 16.05
CA MET A 547 -15.66 16.45 16.13
C MET A 547 -16.99 15.68 16.12
N THR A 548 -18.14 16.38 16.22
CA THR A 548 -19.44 15.71 16.23
C THR A 548 -19.79 15.10 14.87
N CYS A 549 -20.49 13.97 14.89
CA CYS A 549 -20.98 13.31 13.69
C CYS A 549 -21.88 14.23 12.85
N ALA A 550 -22.71 15.04 13.51
CA ALA A 550 -23.70 15.90 12.87
C ALA A 550 -23.09 17.17 12.25
N TYR A 551 -21.81 17.47 12.49
CA TYR A 551 -21.18 18.70 11.94
C TYR A 551 -21.18 18.71 10.41
N GLU A 552 -21.02 17.56 9.79
CA GLU A 552 -20.90 17.41 8.34
C GLU A 552 -22.26 17.33 7.63
N ASP A 553 -23.35 17.22 8.36
CA ASP A 553 -24.69 17.08 7.78
C ASP A 553 -25.06 18.32 6.94
N GLY A 554 -25.45 18.09 5.69
CA GLY A 554 -25.81 19.14 4.74
C GLY A 554 -24.63 19.96 4.21
N THR A 555 -23.38 19.55 4.44
CA THR A 555 -22.17 20.23 3.97
C THR A 555 -21.57 19.54 2.73
N SER A 556 -20.46 20.08 2.21
CA SER A 556 -19.67 19.50 1.13
C SER A 556 -18.53 18.58 1.62
N TRP A 557 -18.42 18.32 2.91
CA TRP A 557 -17.41 17.40 3.45
C TRP A 557 -17.56 16.00 2.84
N GLY A 558 -16.43 15.41 2.49
CA GLY A 558 -16.38 14.07 1.89
C GLY A 558 -16.82 13.99 0.42
N ARG A 559 -17.26 15.09 -0.18
CA ARG A 559 -17.58 15.21 -1.61
C ARG A 559 -16.62 16.17 -2.31
N ASP A 560 -16.71 17.45 -1.99
CA ASP A 560 -15.89 18.51 -2.60
C ASP A 560 -14.80 19.03 -1.66
N VAL A 561 -14.95 18.82 -0.36
CA VAL A 561 -14.04 19.24 0.72
C VAL A 561 -13.50 18.02 1.45
N GLY A 562 -12.23 18.06 1.81
CA GLY A 562 -11.54 17.01 2.58
C GLY A 562 -11.26 15.75 1.77
N TRP A 563 -11.12 14.62 2.44
CA TRP A 563 -11.01 13.29 1.83
C TRP A 563 -12.39 12.79 1.40
N VAL A 564 -12.46 12.13 0.24
CA VAL A 564 -13.73 11.70 -0.38
C VAL A 564 -14.31 10.49 0.36
N TYR A 565 -15.65 10.47 0.54
CA TYR A 565 -16.38 9.44 1.27
C TYR A 565 -16.98 8.36 0.37
N ASN A 566 -17.45 7.27 0.99
CA ASN A 566 -18.24 6.20 0.38
C ASN A 566 -17.54 5.39 -0.72
N ILE A 567 -16.22 5.48 -0.84
CA ILE A 567 -15.40 4.68 -1.76
C ILE A 567 -14.28 4.01 -0.96
N ALA A 568 -13.98 2.75 -1.30
CA ALA A 568 -12.96 1.98 -0.57
C ALA A 568 -11.51 2.45 -0.84
N THR A 569 -11.30 3.17 -1.95
CA THR A 569 -10.05 3.83 -2.34
C THR A 569 -10.22 5.36 -2.27
N GLU A 570 -10.53 5.85 -1.09
CA GLU A 570 -10.71 7.27 -0.79
C GLU A 570 -9.49 8.12 -1.19
N ASP A 571 -8.32 7.51 -1.12
CA ASP A 571 -7.03 8.09 -1.49
C ASP A 571 -6.97 8.44 -2.98
N VAL A 572 -7.11 7.45 -3.85
CA VAL A 572 -7.02 7.64 -5.31
C VAL A 572 -8.08 8.65 -5.78
N VAL A 573 -9.29 8.58 -5.22
CA VAL A 573 -10.40 9.46 -5.61
C VAL A 573 -10.18 10.89 -5.11
N THR A 574 -9.59 11.07 -3.92
CA THR A 574 -9.23 12.41 -3.41
C THR A 574 -8.16 13.06 -4.32
N GLY A 575 -7.13 12.31 -4.72
CA GLY A 575 -6.13 12.77 -5.68
C GLY A 575 -6.71 13.07 -7.06
N PHE A 576 -7.62 12.22 -7.54
CA PHE A 576 -8.36 12.45 -8.80
C PHE A 576 -9.16 13.74 -8.78
N ARG A 577 -9.89 14.03 -7.68
CA ARG A 577 -10.66 15.27 -7.51
C ARG A 577 -9.75 16.49 -7.67
N MET A 578 -8.59 16.51 -7.02
CA MET A 578 -7.62 17.59 -7.12
C MET A 578 -7.09 17.75 -8.55
N HIS A 579 -6.73 16.67 -9.23
CA HIS A 579 -6.31 16.71 -10.63
C HIS A 579 -7.42 17.20 -11.56
N ARG A 580 -8.68 16.82 -11.31
CA ARG A 580 -9.86 17.30 -12.06
C ARG A 580 -10.07 18.81 -11.90
N GLN A 581 -9.75 19.38 -10.74
CA GLN A 581 -9.78 20.82 -10.48
C GLN A 581 -8.62 21.58 -11.15
N GLY A 582 -7.64 20.85 -11.71
CA GLY A 582 -6.48 21.41 -12.39
C GLY A 582 -5.23 21.51 -11.55
N TRP A 583 -5.22 21.03 -10.30
CA TRP A 583 -4.01 20.90 -9.49
C TRP A 583 -3.02 19.91 -10.11
N ARG A 584 -1.76 20.10 -9.81
CA ARG A 584 -0.68 19.16 -10.10
C ARG A 584 -0.28 18.41 -8.84
N SER A 585 0.42 17.29 -9.00
CA SER A 585 1.13 16.59 -7.93
C SER A 585 2.57 16.28 -8.33
N MET A 586 3.41 16.00 -7.35
CA MET A 586 4.82 15.68 -7.55
C MET A 586 5.15 14.33 -6.90
N TYR A 587 6.07 13.58 -7.50
CA TYR A 587 6.59 12.33 -6.94
C TYR A 587 8.01 12.55 -6.44
N CYS A 588 8.21 12.36 -5.13
CA CYS A 588 9.51 12.53 -4.48
C CYS A 588 10.11 11.16 -4.16
N SER A 589 11.17 10.79 -4.83
CA SER A 589 11.94 9.59 -4.53
C SER A 589 13.26 9.98 -3.89
N MET A 590 13.45 9.59 -2.63
CA MET A 590 14.68 9.83 -1.84
C MET A 590 15.43 8.54 -1.58
N GLU A 591 16.72 8.66 -1.42
CA GLU A 591 17.61 7.60 -0.91
C GLU A 591 18.50 8.16 0.22
N PRO A 592 18.43 7.58 1.42
CA PRO A 592 17.52 6.49 1.89
C PRO A 592 16.04 6.85 1.75
N ALA A 593 15.16 5.84 1.65
CA ALA A 593 13.72 6.05 1.54
C ALA A 593 13.19 6.95 2.65
N ALA A 594 12.29 7.88 2.32
CA ALA A 594 11.74 8.84 3.27
C ALA A 594 10.97 8.14 4.42
N PHE A 595 10.15 7.17 4.06
CA PHE A 595 9.25 6.45 4.97
C PHE A 595 9.33 4.96 4.71
N ARG A 596 9.08 4.18 5.77
CA ARG A 596 8.95 2.73 5.70
C ARG A 596 7.76 2.29 6.56
N GLY A 597 7.13 1.21 6.17
CA GLY A 597 5.98 0.65 6.88
C GLY A 597 5.97 -0.86 6.81
N THR A 598 4.88 -1.47 7.27
CA THR A 598 4.69 -2.91 7.24
C THR A 598 3.84 -3.36 6.05
N ALA A 599 4.07 -4.55 5.55
CA ALA A 599 3.25 -5.17 4.50
C ALA A 599 2.71 -6.52 4.97
N PRO A 600 1.49 -6.92 4.55
CA PRO A 600 0.98 -8.24 4.87
C PRO A 600 1.72 -9.29 4.05
N ILE A 601 2.59 -10.07 4.69
CA ILE A 601 3.32 -11.18 4.04
C ILE A 601 2.48 -12.44 3.86
N ASN A 602 1.38 -12.56 4.58
CA ASN A 602 0.46 -13.69 4.50
C ASN A 602 -0.39 -13.62 3.22
N LEU A 603 -0.52 -14.77 2.52
CA LEU A 603 -1.30 -14.86 1.27
C LEU A 603 -2.73 -14.36 1.44
N THR A 604 -3.44 -14.80 2.46
CA THR A 604 -4.86 -14.47 2.69
C THR A 604 -5.05 -12.97 2.92
N GLU A 605 -4.24 -12.37 3.79
CA GLU A 605 -4.31 -10.93 4.09
C GLU A 605 -3.94 -10.09 2.86
N ARG A 606 -2.93 -10.53 2.08
CA ARG A 606 -2.55 -9.87 0.83
C ARG A 606 -3.69 -9.89 -0.20
N LEU A 607 -4.37 -11.03 -0.37
CA LEU A 607 -5.52 -11.12 -1.29
C LEU A 607 -6.70 -10.25 -0.85
N LEU A 608 -6.97 -10.17 0.46
CA LEU A 608 -8.01 -9.29 1.01
C LEU A 608 -7.67 -7.80 0.80
N GLN A 609 -6.40 -7.43 0.93
CA GLN A 609 -5.93 -6.07 0.62
C GLN A 609 -6.17 -5.71 -0.85
N ILE A 610 -5.79 -6.60 -1.78
CA ILE A 610 -6.01 -6.39 -3.22
C ILE A 610 -7.49 -6.38 -3.57
N LEU A 611 -8.33 -7.17 -2.89
CA LEU A 611 -9.78 -7.14 -3.08
C LEU A 611 -10.36 -5.75 -2.75
N ARG A 612 -9.90 -5.14 -1.66
CA ARG A 612 -10.30 -3.78 -1.31
C ARG A 612 -9.89 -2.77 -2.38
N TRP A 613 -8.65 -2.86 -2.89
CA TRP A 613 -8.18 -1.97 -3.95
C TRP A 613 -8.94 -2.15 -5.26
N SER A 614 -9.12 -3.39 -5.71
CA SER A 614 -9.83 -3.69 -6.96
C SER A 614 -11.31 -3.34 -6.90
N GLY A 615 -11.96 -3.59 -5.76
CA GLY A 615 -13.35 -3.17 -5.52
C GLY A 615 -13.51 -1.65 -5.57
N GLY A 616 -12.65 -0.92 -4.84
CA GLY A 616 -12.66 0.55 -4.83
C GLY A 616 -12.35 1.17 -6.21
N SER A 617 -11.46 0.54 -6.99
CA SER A 617 -11.18 0.96 -8.37
C SER A 617 -12.42 0.87 -9.25
N LEU A 618 -13.18 -0.24 -9.17
CA LEU A 618 -14.44 -0.38 -9.90
C LEU A 618 -15.51 0.59 -9.39
N GLU A 619 -15.59 0.83 -8.07
CA GLU A 619 -16.48 1.85 -7.51
C GLU A 619 -16.19 3.23 -8.07
N MET A 620 -14.91 3.60 -8.21
CA MET A 620 -14.51 4.85 -8.86
C MET A 620 -14.99 4.93 -10.31
N PHE A 621 -14.84 3.84 -11.08
CA PHE A 621 -15.27 3.79 -12.48
C PHE A 621 -16.78 3.99 -12.64
N PHE A 622 -17.60 3.38 -11.78
CA PHE A 622 -19.07 3.48 -11.81
C PHE A 622 -19.63 4.65 -11.00
N SER A 623 -18.79 5.58 -10.57
CA SER A 623 -19.20 6.78 -9.82
C SER A 623 -19.06 8.06 -10.64
N HIS A 624 -19.46 9.20 -10.05
CA HIS A 624 -19.19 10.53 -10.60
C HIS A 624 -17.68 10.88 -10.70
N SER A 625 -16.82 10.09 -10.08
CA SER A 625 -15.35 10.21 -10.17
C SER A 625 -14.75 9.44 -11.34
N ASN A 626 -15.57 9.10 -12.34
CA ASN A 626 -15.09 8.46 -13.56
C ASN A 626 -14.19 9.40 -14.37
N ALA A 627 -13.07 8.88 -14.86
CA ALA A 627 -12.08 9.63 -15.62
C ALA A 627 -12.62 10.19 -16.95
N PHE A 628 -13.63 9.57 -17.56
CA PHE A 628 -14.31 10.13 -18.75
C PHE A 628 -15.00 11.45 -18.46
N LEU A 629 -15.47 11.66 -17.22
CA LEU A 629 -16.18 12.86 -16.80
C LEU A 629 -15.26 13.97 -16.25
N ALA A 630 -13.93 13.82 -16.36
CA ALA A 630 -12.95 14.65 -15.66
C ALA A 630 -12.89 16.12 -16.15
N GLY A 631 -13.44 16.47 -17.30
CA GLY A 631 -13.43 17.85 -17.82
C GLY A 631 -12.06 18.28 -18.42
N PRO A 632 -11.96 19.48 -19.06
CA PRO A 632 -10.80 19.88 -19.86
C PRO A 632 -9.54 20.24 -19.03
N ARG A 633 -9.68 20.54 -17.74
CA ARG A 633 -8.56 20.95 -16.86
C ARG A 633 -7.59 19.80 -16.55
N MET A 634 -8.02 18.54 -16.73
CA MET A 634 -7.17 17.36 -16.54
C MET A 634 -6.49 16.98 -17.85
N HIS A 635 -5.18 16.72 -17.78
CA HIS A 635 -4.38 16.31 -18.94
C HIS A 635 -4.93 15.00 -19.56
N PRO A 636 -5.05 14.85 -20.89
CA PRO A 636 -5.65 13.69 -21.54
C PRO A 636 -4.99 12.36 -21.14
N LEU A 637 -3.66 12.30 -21.12
CA LEU A 637 -2.94 11.07 -20.69
C LEU A 637 -3.13 10.78 -19.20
N GLN A 638 -3.35 11.80 -18.37
CA GLN A 638 -3.69 11.60 -16.95
C GLN A 638 -5.09 10.97 -16.80
N ARG A 639 -6.06 11.34 -17.66
CA ARG A 639 -7.36 10.67 -17.71
C ARG A 639 -7.22 9.20 -18.08
N ILE A 640 -6.38 8.89 -19.09
CA ILE A 640 -6.08 7.52 -19.50
C ILE A 640 -5.45 6.73 -18.34
N ALA A 641 -4.54 7.33 -17.59
CA ALA A 641 -3.95 6.69 -16.41
C ALA A 641 -5.01 6.35 -15.34
N TYR A 642 -5.89 7.29 -15.00
CA TYR A 642 -7.00 7.03 -14.05
C TYR A 642 -8.02 6.04 -14.60
N LEU A 643 -8.26 6.03 -15.91
CA LEU A 643 -9.11 5.02 -16.55
C LEU A 643 -8.50 3.63 -16.40
N ASN A 644 -7.18 3.48 -16.66
CA ASN A 644 -6.47 2.23 -16.41
C ASN A 644 -6.57 1.79 -14.94
N MET A 645 -6.32 2.72 -14.00
CA MET A 645 -6.39 2.45 -12.56
C MET A 645 -7.80 2.06 -12.08
N SER A 646 -8.85 2.47 -12.76
CA SER A 646 -10.23 2.17 -12.37
C SER A 646 -10.81 0.94 -13.08
N THR A 647 -10.30 0.54 -14.24
CA THR A 647 -10.85 -0.56 -15.05
C THR A 647 -10.04 -1.84 -15.05
N TYR A 648 -8.81 -1.83 -14.48
CA TYR A 648 -7.91 -3.00 -14.55
C TYR A 648 -8.53 -4.31 -14.03
N PRO A 649 -9.47 -4.35 -13.05
CA PRO A 649 -10.03 -5.61 -12.62
C PRO A 649 -10.94 -6.29 -13.67
N ILE A 650 -11.46 -5.54 -14.65
CA ILE A 650 -12.34 -6.08 -15.71
C ILE A 650 -11.60 -7.10 -16.59
N VAL A 651 -10.28 -7.00 -16.68
CA VAL A 651 -9.43 -7.94 -17.42
C VAL A 651 -9.64 -9.40 -17.03
N THR A 652 -10.11 -9.64 -15.79
CA THR A 652 -10.33 -10.99 -15.25
C THR A 652 -11.24 -11.84 -16.13
N VAL A 653 -12.29 -11.26 -16.72
CA VAL A 653 -13.25 -11.99 -17.59
C VAL A 653 -12.50 -12.64 -18.75
N PHE A 654 -11.58 -11.90 -19.35
CA PHE A 654 -10.81 -12.33 -20.52
C PHE A 654 -9.64 -13.26 -20.15
N ILE A 655 -8.98 -13.00 -18.99
CA ILE A 655 -7.92 -13.87 -18.49
C ILE A 655 -8.49 -15.23 -18.09
N LEU A 656 -9.65 -15.29 -17.44
CA LEU A 656 -10.29 -16.57 -17.11
C LEU A 656 -10.66 -17.35 -18.37
N ALA A 657 -11.20 -16.68 -19.39
CA ALA A 657 -11.48 -17.32 -20.69
C ALA A 657 -10.18 -17.89 -21.30
N TYR A 658 -9.10 -17.12 -21.33
CA TYR A 658 -7.81 -17.59 -21.86
C TYR A 658 -7.17 -18.71 -21.05
N ASN A 659 -7.34 -18.73 -19.72
CA ASN A 659 -6.87 -19.83 -18.89
C ASN A 659 -7.65 -21.16 -19.13
N LEU A 660 -8.87 -21.08 -19.66
CA LEU A 660 -9.71 -22.23 -19.96
C LEU A 660 -9.60 -22.67 -21.43
N PHE A 661 -9.21 -21.80 -22.38
CA PHE A 661 -9.10 -22.15 -23.78
C PHE A 661 -8.21 -23.36 -24.07
N PRO A 662 -7.00 -23.49 -23.48
CA PRO A 662 -6.18 -24.68 -23.72
C PRO A 662 -6.85 -25.97 -23.26
N VAL A 663 -7.60 -25.91 -22.17
CA VAL A 663 -8.36 -27.05 -21.62
C VAL A 663 -9.54 -27.39 -22.53
N MET A 664 -10.30 -26.38 -22.95
CA MET A 664 -11.42 -26.55 -23.89
C MET A 664 -10.95 -27.13 -25.20
N TRP A 665 -9.81 -26.68 -25.73
CA TRP A 665 -9.17 -27.21 -26.90
C TRP A 665 -8.79 -28.70 -26.76
N LEU A 666 -8.14 -29.07 -25.62
CA LEU A 666 -7.75 -30.45 -25.36
C LEU A 666 -8.94 -31.41 -25.26
N VAL A 667 -10.09 -30.90 -24.80
CA VAL A 667 -11.32 -31.69 -24.63
C VAL A 667 -12.14 -31.77 -25.90
N SER A 668 -12.31 -30.63 -26.63
CA SER A 668 -13.19 -30.54 -27.81
C SER A 668 -12.50 -30.90 -29.09
N GLU A 669 -11.16 -30.95 -29.13
CA GLU A 669 -10.34 -31.08 -30.34
C GLU A 669 -10.65 -30.00 -31.39
N GLN A 670 -11.48 -28.99 -31.07
CA GLN A 670 -11.76 -27.83 -31.89
C GLN A 670 -10.75 -26.74 -31.60
N PHE A 671 -9.91 -26.43 -32.55
CA PHE A 671 -8.91 -25.39 -32.41
C PHE A 671 -9.55 -24.02 -32.61
N TYR A 672 -9.38 -23.11 -31.66
CA TYR A 672 -9.72 -21.71 -31.87
C TYR A 672 -8.69 -20.97 -32.72
N ILE A 673 -7.52 -21.58 -32.92
CA ILE A 673 -6.42 -21.08 -33.75
C ILE A 673 -6.76 -21.31 -35.26
N GLN A 674 -6.56 -20.25 -36.03
CA GLN A 674 -6.92 -20.20 -37.44
C GLN A 674 -5.80 -20.77 -38.31
N GLN A 675 -6.19 -21.30 -39.46
CA GLN A 675 -5.26 -21.62 -40.54
C GLN A 675 -4.95 -20.35 -41.37
N PRO A 676 -3.71 -20.11 -41.82
CA PRO A 676 -2.52 -20.94 -41.58
C PRO A 676 -1.92 -20.75 -40.16
N PHE A 677 -1.72 -21.85 -39.49
CA PHE A 677 -1.25 -21.92 -38.10
C PHE A 677 0.08 -21.18 -37.85
N GLY A 678 1.02 -21.26 -38.81
CA GLY A 678 2.33 -20.59 -38.71
C GLY A 678 2.24 -19.08 -38.64
N SER A 679 1.32 -18.45 -39.38
CA SER A 679 1.10 -17.00 -39.36
C SER A 679 0.53 -16.54 -38.00
N TYR A 680 -0.40 -17.29 -37.42
CA TYR A 680 -0.94 -16.99 -36.09
C TYR A 680 0.14 -17.01 -35.00
N ILE A 681 0.97 -18.08 -34.98
CA ILE A 681 2.07 -18.20 -34.02
C ILE A 681 3.10 -17.07 -34.21
N LEU A 682 3.41 -16.72 -35.46
CA LEU A 682 4.34 -15.61 -35.71
C LEU A 682 3.83 -14.29 -35.11
N TYR A 683 2.54 -13.96 -35.32
CA TYR A 683 1.95 -12.78 -34.67
C TYR A 683 2.02 -12.86 -33.15
N LEU A 684 1.71 -14.01 -32.55
CA LEU A 684 1.80 -14.18 -31.09
C LEU A 684 3.23 -14.00 -30.58
N ILE A 685 4.23 -14.61 -31.24
CA ILE A 685 5.65 -14.46 -30.86
C ILE A 685 6.08 -12.99 -30.94
N ILE A 686 5.68 -12.28 -32.00
CA ILE A 686 6.01 -10.87 -32.16
C ILE A 686 5.35 -10.04 -31.05
N ILE A 687 4.04 -10.19 -30.84
CA ILE A 687 3.29 -9.38 -29.86
C ILE A 687 3.75 -9.66 -28.43
N ILE A 688 3.94 -10.94 -28.05
CA ILE A 688 4.40 -11.35 -26.73
C ILE A 688 5.88 -10.98 -26.53
N GLY A 689 6.71 -11.22 -27.55
CA GLY A 689 8.13 -10.84 -27.50
C GLY A 689 8.32 -9.34 -27.28
N MET A 690 7.55 -8.50 -27.99
CA MET A 690 7.61 -7.05 -27.84
C MET A 690 7.18 -6.59 -26.44
N ILE A 691 6.17 -7.19 -25.80
CA ILE A 691 5.76 -6.78 -24.45
C ILE A 691 6.88 -7.04 -23.44
N HIS A 692 7.60 -8.17 -23.58
CA HIS A 692 8.72 -8.49 -22.71
C HIS A 692 9.93 -7.55 -22.95
N ILE A 693 10.22 -7.23 -24.22
CA ILE A 693 11.30 -6.28 -24.55
C ILE A 693 10.97 -4.88 -24.02
N ILE A 694 9.73 -4.40 -24.20
CA ILE A 694 9.26 -3.14 -23.63
C ILE A 694 9.39 -3.17 -22.10
N GLY A 695 8.99 -4.28 -21.47
CA GLY A 695 9.15 -4.50 -20.02
C GLY A 695 10.61 -4.40 -19.56
N MET A 696 11.57 -4.91 -20.34
CA MET A 696 13.00 -4.78 -20.01
C MET A 696 13.48 -3.32 -20.01
N PHE A 697 12.97 -2.48 -20.92
CA PHE A 697 13.24 -1.05 -20.88
C PHE A 697 12.62 -0.40 -19.64
N GLU A 698 11.40 -0.81 -19.23
CA GLU A 698 10.75 -0.33 -18.01
C GLU A 698 11.53 -0.74 -16.76
N VAL A 699 11.97 -2.00 -16.66
CA VAL A 699 12.86 -2.49 -15.60
C VAL A 699 14.13 -1.63 -15.50
N LYS A 700 14.72 -1.30 -16.65
CA LYS A 700 15.95 -0.53 -16.69
C LYS A 700 15.79 0.91 -16.18
N TRP A 701 14.79 1.66 -16.70
CA TRP A 701 14.66 3.07 -16.29
C TRP A 701 13.96 3.23 -14.92
N ALA A 702 13.19 2.24 -14.47
CA ALA A 702 12.60 2.23 -13.13
C ALA A 702 13.60 1.74 -12.05
N SER A 703 14.78 1.25 -12.43
CA SER A 703 15.81 0.71 -11.52
C SER A 703 15.26 -0.41 -10.62
N ILE A 704 14.40 -1.28 -11.17
CA ILE A 704 13.85 -2.45 -10.49
C ILE A 704 14.58 -3.73 -10.91
N THR A 705 14.49 -4.78 -10.09
CA THR A 705 15.09 -6.07 -10.45
C THR A 705 14.19 -6.87 -11.40
N LEU A 706 14.79 -7.76 -12.17
CA LEU A 706 14.02 -8.70 -13.02
C LEU A 706 13.14 -9.61 -12.17
N LEU A 707 13.60 -9.95 -10.95
CA LEU A 707 12.81 -10.74 -10.00
C LEU A 707 11.55 -10.00 -9.57
N ASP A 708 11.63 -8.72 -9.22
CA ASP A 708 10.47 -7.89 -8.87
C ASP A 708 9.46 -7.85 -10.03
N TRP A 709 9.95 -7.72 -11.26
CA TRP A 709 9.10 -7.75 -12.45
C TRP A 709 8.42 -9.12 -12.65
N CYS A 710 9.15 -10.22 -12.56
CA CYS A 710 8.58 -11.56 -12.65
C CYS A 710 7.55 -11.85 -11.53
N ARG A 711 7.84 -11.41 -10.29
CA ARG A 711 6.90 -11.55 -9.17
C ARG A 711 5.63 -10.74 -9.38
N ASN A 712 5.75 -9.54 -9.95
CA ASN A 712 4.59 -8.74 -10.32
C ASN A 712 3.70 -9.45 -11.35
N GLU A 713 4.28 -10.05 -12.40
CA GLU A 713 3.52 -10.82 -13.40
C GLU A 713 2.82 -12.04 -12.79
N GLN A 714 3.52 -12.78 -11.92
CA GLN A 714 2.95 -13.90 -11.19
C GLN A 714 1.79 -13.46 -10.28
N PHE A 715 1.98 -12.38 -9.52
CA PHE A 715 0.95 -11.89 -8.63
C PHE A 715 -0.24 -11.28 -9.39
N TYR A 716 0.00 -10.65 -10.53
CA TYR A 716 -1.06 -10.19 -11.43
C TYR A 716 -1.94 -11.35 -11.92
N MET A 717 -1.36 -12.51 -12.25
CA MET A 717 -2.12 -13.72 -12.61
C MET A 717 -2.95 -14.23 -11.44
N ILE A 718 -2.37 -14.28 -10.21
CA ILE A 718 -3.10 -14.68 -8.99
C ILE A 718 -4.29 -13.74 -8.74
N GLY A 719 -4.07 -12.43 -8.83
CA GLY A 719 -5.13 -11.43 -8.71
C GLY A 719 -6.22 -11.60 -9.75
N SER A 720 -5.83 -11.80 -11.02
CA SER A 720 -6.76 -11.94 -12.15
C SER A 720 -7.60 -13.21 -12.10
N THR A 721 -7.11 -14.28 -11.51
CA THR A 721 -7.85 -15.55 -11.40
C THR A 721 -8.73 -15.64 -10.15
N GLY A 722 -8.37 -14.96 -9.04
CA GLY A 722 -9.07 -15.08 -7.75
C GLY A 722 -9.75 -13.80 -7.28
N VAL A 723 -8.99 -12.72 -7.19
CA VAL A 723 -9.43 -11.48 -6.54
C VAL A 723 -10.32 -10.64 -7.45
N TYR A 724 -9.90 -10.39 -8.67
CA TYR A 724 -10.62 -9.51 -9.59
C TYR A 724 -11.97 -10.07 -10.02
N PRO A 725 -12.15 -11.41 -10.25
CA PRO A 725 -13.48 -11.98 -10.51
C PRO A 725 -14.45 -11.68 -9.36
N THR A 726 -13.95 -11.82 -8.13
CA THR A 726 -14.74 -11.53 -6.92
C THR A 726 -15.08 -10.05 -6.83
N ALA A 727 -14.15 -9.15 -7.14
CA ALA A 727 -14.41 -7.71 -7.16
C ALA A 727 -15.44 -7.31 -8.24
N VAL A 728 -15.36 -7.90 -9.43
CA VAL A 728 -16.32 -7.66 -10.52
C VAL A 728 -17.71 -8.18 -10.15
N LEU A 729 -17.80 -9.42 -9.65
CA LEU A 729 -19.07 -9.99 -9.17
C LEU A 729 -19.70 -9.11 -8.09
N TYR A 730 -18.88 -8.68 -7.15
CA TYR A 730 -19.25 -7.77 -6.10
C TYR A 730 -19.84 -6.46 -6.63
N MET A 731 -19.14 -5.83 -7.60
CA MET A 731 -19.61 -4.59 -8.20
C MET A 731 -20.94 -4.77 -8.93
N VAL A 732 -21.11 -5.88 -9.66
CA VAL A 732 -22.37 -6.22 -10.32
C VAL A 732 -23.51 -6.38 -9.29
N LEU A 733 -23.25 -7.10 -8.19
CA LEU A 733 -24.22 -7.26 -7.11
C LEU A 733 -24.56 -5.91 -6.46
N LYS A 734 -23.58 -5.05 -6.23
CA LYS A 734 -23.79 -3.69 -5.70
C LYS A 734 -24.66 -2.84 -6.64
N LEU A 735 -24.42 -2.89 -7.95
CA LEU A 735 -25.22 -2.17 -8.94
C LEU A 735 -26.67 -2.66 -8.98
N ILE A 736 -26.91 -3.98 -8.80
CA ILE A 736 -28.24 -4.57 -8.83
C ILE A 736 -28.99 -4.34 -7.51
N THR A 737 -28.32 -4.54 -6.36
CA THR A 737 -28.96 -4.55 -5.04
C THR A 737 -28.84 -3.23 -4.27
N GLY A 738 -27.96 -2.33 -4.69
CA GLY A 738 -27.65 -1.09 -3.97
C GLY A 738 -26.86 -1.30 -2.66
N LYS A 739 -26.59 -2.54 -2.25
CA LYS A 739 -25.92 -2.86 -0.98
C LYS A 739 -24.41 -2.97 -1.19
N GLY A 740 -23.65 -2.14 -0.46
CA GLY A 740 -22.20 -2.25 -0.39
C GLY A 740 -21.76 -3.44 0.47
N ILE A 741 -20.63 -4.05 0.17
CA ILE A 741 -20.03 -5.09 1.01
C ILE A 741 -19.07 -4.43 2.03
N TYR A 742 -19.06 -4.94 3.26
CA TYR A 742 -18.11 -4.53 4.29
C TYR A 742 -16.75 -5.19 4.02
N PHE A 743 -15.74 -4.38 3.75
CA PHE A 743 -14.35 -4.83 3.75
C PHE A 743 -13.81 -4.87 5.17
N ARG A 744 -13.17 -5.97 5.54
CA ARG A 744 -12.45 -6.09 6.81
C ARG A 744 -11.14 -5.30 6.71
N ILE A 745 -10.73 -4.67 7.81
CA ILE A 745 -9.41 -4.05 7.96
C ILE A 745 -8.37 -5.15 7.89
N THR A 746 -7.26 -4.91 7.19
CA THR A 746 -6.14 -5.84 7.12
C THR A 746 -5.44 -5.85 8.48
N SER A 747 -5.43 -6.99 9.16
CA SER A 747 -4.73 -7.15 10.43
C SER A 747 -3.22 -7.05 10.20
N LYS A 748 -2.55 -6.24 11.02
CA LYS A 748 -1.08 -6.04 11.01
C LYS A 748 -0.38 -6.89 12.08
N GLN A 749 -1.10 -7.88 12.66
CA GLN A 749 -0.53 -8.81 13.64
C GLN A 749 0.54 -9.67 12.96
N THR A 750 1.78 -9.42 13.31
CA THR A 750 2.87 -10.38 13.15
C THR A 750 2.73 -11.42 14.27
N ALA A 751 3.00 -12.70 13.97
CA ALA A 751 2.98 -13.76 15.01
C ALA A 751 4.08 -13.47 16.05
N ALA A 752 3.73 -12.66 17.04
CA ALA A 752 4.64 -12.20 18.09
C ALA A 752 5.23 -13.32 18.96
N CYS A 753 4.84 -14.58 18.73
CA CYS A 753 5.23 -15.75 19.52
C CYS A 753 6.20 -16.69 18.80
N SER A 754 6.63 -16.46 17.58
CA SER A 754 7.60 -17.30 16.89
C SER A 754 8.95 -16.59 16.76
N ASN A 755 10.03 -17.33 17.03
CA ASN A 755 11.40 -16.89 16.80
C ASN A 755 11.71 -16.70 15.29
N ASP A 756 10.77 -17.01 14.40
CA ASP A 756 10.88 -16.89 12.95
C ASP A 756 10.03 -15.70 12.47
N LYS A 757 10.71 -14.66 12.01
CA LYS A 757 10.10 -13.43 11.45
C LYS A 757 9.11 -13.70 10.30
N PHE A 758 9.30 -14.79 9.57
CA PHE A 758 8.51 -15.12 8.39
C PHE A 758 7.53 -16.28 8.62
N ALA A 759 7.28 -16.67 9.87
CA ALA A 759 6.34 -17.75 10.19
C ALA A 759 4.94 -17.51 9.59
N ASP A 760 4.48 -16.27 9.55
CA ASP A 760 3.18 -15.89 8.99
C ASP A 760 3.05 -16.14 7.48
N LEU A 761 4.17 -16.18 6.74
CA LEU A 761 4.18 -16.51 5.30
C LEU A 761 3.59 -17.90 5.04
N TYR A 762 3.74 -18.82 5.99
CA TYR A 762 3.31 -20.22 5.90
C TYR A 762 1.93 -20.49 6.49
N VAL A 763 1.32 -19.50 7.16
CA VAL A 763 -0.01 -19.64 7.74
C VAL A 763 -1.07 -19.32 6.69
N VAL A 764 -1.97 -20.25 6.41
CA VAL A 764 -3.07 -20.06 5.45
C VAL A 764 -4.39 -20.08 6.19
N ARG A 765 -5.15 -19.01 6.06
CA ARG A 765 -6.51 -18.91 6.55
C ARG A 765 -7.47 -19.12 5.38
N TRP A 766 -8.47 -19.99 5.58
CA TRP A 766 -9.46 -20.24 4.55
C TRP A 766 -10.34 -19.02 4.31
N VAL A 767 -10.42 -18.61 3.03
CA VAL A 767 -11.36 -17.62 2.53
C VAL A 767 -11.93 -18.09 1.19
N PRO A 768 -13.22 -17.84 0.88
CA PRO A 768 -13.82 -18.21 -0.41
C PRO A 768 -13.09 -17.63 -1.63
N LEU A 769 -12.33 -16.57 -1.43
CA LEU A 769 -11.52 -15.89 -2.43
C LEU A 769 -10.45 -16.81 -3.08
N LEU A 770 -10.06 -17.89 -2.42
CA LEU A 770 -9.09 -18.87 -2.93
C LEU A 770 -9.70 -19.81 -3.99
N ILE A 771 -11.04 -20.00 -4.00
CA ILE A 771 -11.73 -21.01 -4.82
C ILE A 771 -11.46 -20.81 -6.32
N PRO A 772 -11.62 -19.62 -6.93
CA PRO A 772 -11.47 -19.50 -8.39
C PRO A 772 -10.05 -19.83 -8.84
N THR A 773 -9.02 -19.37 -8.10
CA THR A 773 -7.61 -19.65 -8.45
C THR A 773 -7.28 -21.13 -8.27
N ILE A 774 -7.82 -21.80 -7.23
CA ILE A 774 -7.67 -23.26 -7.05
C ILE A 774 -8.31 -24.00 -8.22
N ALA A 775 -9.50 -23.58 -8.67
CA ALA A 775 -10.18 -24.18 -9.82
C ALA A 775 -9.32 -24.08 -11.09
N VAL A 776 -8.79 -22.90 -11.40
CA VAL A 776 -7.89 -22.70 -12.55
C VAL A 776 -6.64 -23.58 -12.44
N LEU A 777 -6.03 -23.65 -11.25
CA LEU A 777 -4.84 -24.48 -11.00
C LEU A 777 -5.14 -25.97 -11.28
N VAL A 778 -6.19 -26.49 -10.66
CA VAL A 778 -6.59 -27.92 -10.78
C VAL A 778 -6.91 -28.27 -12.23
N VAL A 779 -7.73 -27.46 -12.90
CA VAL A 779 -8.14 -27.71 -14.29
C VAL A 779 -6.93 -27.72 -15.22
N ASN A 780 -5.96 -26.81 -15.05
CA ASN A 780 -4.75 -26.80 -15.88
C ASN A 780 -3.81 -27.98 -15.57
N VAL A 781 -3.67 -28.40 -14.31
CA VAL A 781 -2.88 -29.61 -13.95
C VAL A 781 -3.49 -30.88 -14.60
N VAL A 782 -4.82 -31.04 -14.48
CA VAL A 782 -5.53 -32.17 -15.08
C VAL A 782 -5.41 -32.15 -16.61
N ALA A 783 -5.52 -30.96 -17.23
CA ALA A 783 -5.35 -30.82 -18.69
C ALA A 783 -3.97 -31.26 -19.17
N VAL A 784 -2.89 -30.91 -18.43
CA VAL A 784 -1.53 -31.38 -18.75
C VAL A 784 -1.46 -32.92 -18.66
N GLY A 785 -2.06 -33.51 -17.62
CA GLY A 785 -2.12 -34.97 -17.46
C GLY A 785 -2.83 -35.67 -18.63
N VAL A 786 -3.98 -35.14 -19.04
CA VAL A 786 -4.75 -35.64 -20.19
C VAL A 786 -3.96 -35.52 -21.51
N ALA A 787 -3.29 -34.38 -21.69
CA ALA A 787 -2.47 -34.13 -22.87
C ALA A 787 -1.31 -35.13 -22.99
N ILE A 788 -0.60 -35.37 -21.89
CA ILE A 788 0.48 -36.38 -21.82
C ILE A 788 -0.07 -37.76 -22.19
N GLY A 789 -1.23 -38.14 -21.64
CA GLY A 789 -1.90 -39.40 -22.00
C GLY A 789 -2.22 -39.51 -23.50
N LYS A 790 -2.77 -38.47 -24.12
CA LYS A 790 -3.07 -38.43 -25.58
C LYS A 790 -1.79 -38.54 -26.41
N VAL A 791 -0.75 -37.77 -26.09
CA VAL A 791 0.53 -37.83 -26.82
C VAL A 791 1.19 -39.21 -26.72
N ALA A 792 1.08 -39.85 -25.53
CA ALA A 792 1.58 -41.23 -25.37
C ALA A 792 0.85 -42.27 -26.24
N THR A 793 -0.45 -42.05 -26.49
CA THR A 793 -1.25 -42.96 -27.38
C THR A 793 -1.06 -42.69 -28.87
N TRP A 794 -0.88 -41.43 -29.28
CA TRP A 794 -0.76 -41.06 -30.70
C TRP A 794 0.67 -41.10 -31.25
N GLY A 795 1.67 -41.01 -30.37
CA GLY A 795 3.08 -40.85 -30.69
C GLY A 795 3.47 -39.39 -30.88
N LEU A 796 4.71 -39.08 -30.46
CA LEU A 796 5.25 -37.68 -30.38
C LEU A 796 5.35 -36.94 -31.72
N PHE A 797 5.38 -37.66 -32.87
CA PHE A 797 5.65 -37.06 -34.19
C PHE A 797 4.42 -36.94 -35.09
N THR A 798 3.21 -37.09 -34.53
CA THR A 798 1.98 -36.89 -35.28
C THR A 798 1.59 -35.43 -35.33
N GLU A 799 0.94 -34.97 -36.42
CA GLU A 799 0.45 -33.57 -36.52
C GLU A 799 -0.48 -33.21 -35.35
N GLN A 800 -1.31 -34.15 -34.93
CA GLN A 800 -2.22 -34.00 -33.79
C GLN A 800 -1.44 -33.82 -32.47
N ALA A 801 -0.31 -34.51 -32.27
CA ALA A 801 0.52 -34.36 -31.08
C ALA A 801 1.14 -32.94 -31.00
N TRP A 802 1.55 -32.35 -32.10
CA TRP A 802 2.11 -31.00 -32.13
C TRP A 802 1.08 -29.95 -31.68
N HIS A 803 -0.17 -30.09 -32.11
CA HIS A 803 -1.25 -29.20 -31.70
C HIS A 803 -1.51 -29.32 -30.19
N VAL A 804 -1.56 -30.53 -29.66
CA VAL A 804 -1.73 -30.76 -28.21
C VAL A 804 -0.54 -30.23 -27.42
N MET A 805 0.70 -30.42 -27.91
CA MET A 805 1.90 -29.90 -27.26
C MET A 805 1.90 -28.37 -27.11
N LEU A 806 1.37 -27.63 -28.10
CA LEU A 806 1.21 -26.19 -27.98
C LEU A 806 0.25 -25.83 -26.84
N GLY A 807 -0.87 -26.52 -26.69
CA GLY A 807 -1.79 -26.36 -25.58
C GLY A 807 -1.11 -26.63 -24.24
N VAL A 808 -0.24 -27.65 -24.14
CA VAL A 808 0.56 -27.95 -22.95
C VAL A 808 1.50 -26.80 -22.61
N VAL A 809 2.15 -26.16 -23.60
CA VAL A 809 3.02 -25.00 -23.37
C VAL A 809 2.24 -23.87 -22.68
N PHE A 810 1.02 -23.56 -23.14
CA PHE A 810 0.17 -22.56 -22.50
C PHE A 810 -0.27 -22.96 -21.10
N ASN A 811 -0.66 -24.23 -20.89
CA ASN A 811 -1.03 -24.72 -19.55
C ASN A 811 0.16 -24.64 -18.58
N VAL A 812 1.36 -25.05 -19.02
CA VAL A 812 2.58 -24.95 -18.19
C VAL A 812 2.91 -23.47 -17.88
N TRP A 813 2.76 -22.59 -18.86
CA TRP A 813 2.94 -21.15 -18.63
C TRP A 813 2.01 -20.62 -17.53
N ILE A 814 0.72 -20.97 -17.55
CA ILE A 814 -0.27 -20.60 -16.53
C ILE A 814 0.16 -21.17 -15.17
N LEU A 815 0.60 -22.42 -15.09
CA LEU A 815 1.05 -23.06 -13.86
C LEU A 815 2.30 -22.40 -13.29
N VAL A 816 3.26 -21.97 -14.12
CA VAL A 816 4.45 -21.22 -13.70
C VAL A 816 4.07 -19.86 -13.12
N LEU A 817 3.09 -19.17 -13.70
CA LEU A 817 2.58 -17.91 -13.16
C LEU A 817 1.82 -18.11 -11.84
N LEU A 818 1.12 -19.22 -11.67
CA LEU A 818 0.40 -19.56 -10.42
C LEU A 818 1.26 -20.27 -9.36
N TYR A 819 2.54 -20.54 -9.66
CA TYR A 819 3.43 -21.27 -8.75
C TYR A 819 3.53 -20.66 -7.34
N PRO A 820 3.65 -19.32 -7.15
CA PRO A 820 3.68 -18.74 -5.80
C PRO A 820 2.39 -18.98 -5.02
N PHE A 821 1.24 -18.99 -5.70
CA PHE A 821 -0.05 -19.33 -5.09
C PHE A 821 -0.10 -20.80 -4.67
N ALA A 822 0.34 -21.71 -5.54
CA ALA A 822 0.42 -23.13 -5.21
C ALA A 822 1.29 -23.38 -3.96
N LEU A 823 2.47 -22.75 -3.88
CA LEU A 823 3.32 -22.78 -2.69
C LEU A 823 2.61 -22.20 -1.45
N GLY A 824 1.87 -21.10 -1.61
CA GLY A 824 1.13 -20.48 -0.52
C GLY A 824 0.09 -21.42 0.08
N ILE A 825 -0.75 -22.06 -0.75
CA ILE A 825 -1.78 -23.00 -0.26
C ILE A 825 -1.22 -24.30 0.30
N MET A 826 0.03 -24.66 0.03
CA MET A 826 0.73 -25.81 0.64
C MET A 826 1.25 -25.53 2.04
N GLY A 827 1.09 -24.32 2.57
CA GLY A 827 1.54 -23.92 3.89
C GLY A 827 0.79 -24.56 5.05
N GLN A 828 0.97 -24.02 6.24
CA GLN A 828 0.34 -24.53 7.47
C GLN A 828 -1.12 -24.09 7.58
N TRP A 829 -2.03 -25.05 7.72
CA TRP A 829 -3.46 -24.82 7.86
C TRP A 829 -3.93 -25.02 9.29
N GLY A 830 -4.60 -24.03 9.87
CA GLY A 830 -5.24 -24.17 11.18
C GLY A 830 -6.43 -25.15 11.18
N LYS A 831 -7.14 -25.28 10.01
CA LYS A 831 -8.26 -26.21 9.79
C LYS A 831 -8.06 -26.94 8.46
N LYS A 832 -7.16 -27.90 8.46
CA LYS A 832 -6.75 -28.67 7.27
C LYS A 832 -7.84 -29.40 6.48
N PRO A 833 -8.94 -29.95 7.08
CA PRO A 833 -9.86 -30.82 6.34
C PRO A 833 -10.64 -30.14 5.21
N VAL A 834 -11.02 -28.86 5.38
CA VAL A 834 -11.94 -28.19 4.46
C VAL A 834 -11.33 -27.98 3.09
N ILE A 835 -10.06 -27.57 3.03
CA ILE A 835 -9.45 -27.26 1.75
C ILE A 835 -9.06 -28.51 0.96
N LEU A 836 -8.59 -29.55 1.64
CA LEU A 836 -8.35 -30.84 1.00
C LEU A 836 -9.65 -31.40 0.40
N PHE A 837 -10.77 -31.21 1.11
CA PHE A 837 -12.09 -31.58 0.60
C PHE A 837 -12.48 -30.72 -0.61
N VAL A 838 -12.31 -29.39 -0.56
CA VAL A 838 -12.60 -28.48 -1.70
C VAL A 838 -11.71 -28.82 -2.89
N MET A 839 -10.40 -29.03 -2.68
CA MET A 839 -9.50 -29.44 -3.76
C MET A 839 -9.90 -30.79 -4.36
N LEU A 840 -10.28 -31.74 -3.53
CA LEU A 840 -10.76 -33.06 -3.98
C LEU A 840 -12.06 -32.93 -4.80
N VAL A 841 -13.03 -32.19 -4.29
CA VAL A 841 -14.31 -31.94 -4.99
C VAL A 841 -14.08 -31.21 -6.33
N MET A 842 -13.21 -30.18 -6.34
CA MET A 842 -12.86 -29.46 -7.56
C MET A 842 -12.13 -30.34 -8.57
N THR A 843 -11.20 -31.21 -8.08
CA THR A 843 -10.50 -32.17 -8.95
C THR A 843 -11.47 -33.19 -9.55
N ILE A 844 -12.35 -33.77 -8.71
CA ILE A 844 -13.38 -34.71 -9.17
C ILE A 844 -14.32 -34.01 -10.15
N GLY A 845 -14.77 -32.78 -9.84
CA GLY A 845 -15.62 -31.98 -10.73
C GLY A 845 -14.97 -31.69 -12.08
N ALA A 846 -13.69 -31.32 -12.10
CA ALA A 846 -12.92 -31.09 -13.32
C ALA A 846 -12.78 -32.37 -14.16
N VAL A 847 -12.48 -33.51 -13.51
CA VAL A 847 -12.38 -34.82 -14.18
C VAL A 847 -13.73 -35.26 -14.73
N VAL A 848 -14.81 -35.14 -13.94
CA VAL A 848 -16.17 -35.47 -14.39
C VAL A 848 -16.60 -34.56 -15.54
N PHE A 849 -16.36 -33.25 -15.42
CA PHE A 849 -16.65 -32.29 -16.48
C PHE A 849 -15.94 -32.65 -17.80
N MET A 850 -14.64 -32.92 -17.73
CA MET A 850 -13.88 -33.37 -18.92
C MET A 850 -14.39 -34.68 -19.47
N TYR A 851 -14.70 -35.65 -18.61
CA TYR A 851 -15.27 -36.94 -19.01
C TYR A 851 -16.63 -36.78 -19.69
N VAL A 852 -17.55 -36.03 -19.12
CA VAL A 852 -18.89 -35.79 -19.70
C VAL A 852 -18.80 -35.03 -21.01
N THR A 853 -17.95 -33.99 -21.07
CA THR A 853 -17.74 -33.21 -22.29
C THR A 853 -17.14 -34.09 -23.43
N PHE A 854 -16.14 -34.90 -23.07
CA PHE A 854 -15.54 -35.88 -24.03
C PHE A 854 -16.56 -36.90 -24.52
N HIS A 855 -17.37 -37.47 -23.62
CA HIS A 855 -18.39 -38.45 -23.96
C HIS A 855 -19.52 -37.83 -24.83
N ALA A 856 -19.93 -36.59 -24.52
CA ALA A 856 -20.95 -35.87 -25.29
C ALA A 856 -20.47 -35.49 -26.70
N MET A 857 -19.19 -35.18 -26.85
CA MET A 857 -18.59 -34.78 -28.14
C MET A 857 -18.18 -35.95 -29.04
N TYR A 858 -17.86 -37.11 -28.44
CA TYR A 858 -17.33 -38.28 -29.15
C TYR A 858 -18.08 -39.58 -28.81
N PRO A 859 -19.39 -39.68 -29.07
CA PRO A 859 -20.17 -40.87 -28.73
C PRO A 859 -19.72 -42.12 -29.50
N THR A 860 -19.16 -41.96 -30.71
CA THR A 860 -18.67 -43.09 -31.57
C THR A 860 -17.35 -43.68 -31.11
N VAL A 861 -16.46 -42.90 -30.52
CA VAL A 861 -15.17 -43.37 -30.00
C VAL A 861 -15.39 -44.25 -28.74
N TRP A 862 -16.33 -43.88 -27.92
CA TRP A 862 -16.68 -44.60 -26.71
C TRP A 862 -17.35 -45.96 -27.02
N SER A 863 -18.23 -45.99 -28.00
CA SER A 863 -18.83 -47.28 -28.45
C SER A 863 -17.78 -48.23 -29.01
N GLY A 864 -16.74 -47.72 -29.66
CA GLY A 864 -15.59 -48.51 -30.13
C GLY A 864 -14.73 -49.10 -29.00
N ILE A 865 -14.45 -48.31 -27.95
CA ILE A 865 -13.65 -48.74 -26.78
C ILE A 865 -14.43 -49.80 -25.98
N THR A 866 -15.71 -49.59 -25.75
CA THR A 866 -16.55 -50.59 -25.03
C THR A 866 -16.69 -51.88 -25.82
N ALA A 867 -16.79 -51.83 -27.12
CA ALA A 867 -16.81 -53.00 -27.99
C ALA A 867 -15.46 -53.77 -27.95
N SER A 868 -14.33 -53.03 -27.93
CA SER A 868 -13.01 -53.69 -27.87
C SER A 868 -12.71 -54.28 -26.48
N VAL A 869 -13.13 -53.64 -25.37
CA VAL A 869 -13.00 -54.18 -24.00
C VAL A 869 -13.89 -55.41 -23.80
N ILE A 870 -15.11 -55.41 -24.36
CA ILE A 870 -16.02 -56.54 -24.31
C ILE A 870 -15.44 -57.71 -25.14
N LYS A 871 -14.82 -57.44 -26.28
CA LYS A 871 -14.17 -58.43 -27.13
C LYS A 871 -12.91 -59.03 -26.45
N ALA A 872 -12.13 -58.17 -25.75
CA ALA A 872 -10.98 -58.66 -24.98
C ALA A 872 -11.38 -59.54 -23.80
N LYS A 873 -12.50 -59.21 -23.13
CA LYS A 873 -13.04 -60.04 -22.07
C LYS A 873 -13.62 -61.40 -22.54
N SER A 874 -14.17 -61.48 -23.78
CA SER A 874 -14.69 -62.68 -24.38
C SER A 874 -13.57 -63.60 -24.85
N THR A 875 -12.39 -63.08 -25.22
CA THR A 875 -11.22 -63.85 -25.62
C THR A 875 -10.43 -64.42 -24.42
N THR A 876 -10.52 -63.80 -23.25
CA THR A 876 -9.87 -64.32 -22.00
C THR A 876 -10.78 -65.29 -21.22
N GLY A 877 -12.05 -65.47 -21.58
CA GLY A 877 -12.98 -66.41 -20.94
C GLY A 877 -13.16 -67.76 -21.62
N SER A 878 -12.42 -68.07 -22.73
CA SER A 878 -12.52 -69.32 -23.48
C SER A 878 -11.24 -70.19 -23.41
N SER A 879 -10.34 -69.90 -22.48
CA SER A 879 -9.17 -70.74 -22.18
C SER A 879 -9.13 -70.99 -20.64
N GLY A 880 -10.06 -71.78 -20.15
CA GLY A 880 -10.08 -72.26 -18.80
C GLY A 880 -10.91 -73.58 -18.75
#